data_e26a3efd7f62481fafff5cdb4f0484b6
#
_entry.id   e26a3efd7f62481fafff5cdb4f0484b6
#
_cell.length_a   1.000
_cell.length_b   1.000
_cell.length_c   1.000
_cell.angle_alpha   90.00
_cell.angle_beta   90.00
_cell.angle_gamma   90.00
#
_symmetry.space_group_name_H-M   'P 1'
#
loop_
_entity.id
_entity.type
_entity.pdbx_description
1 polymer ?
#
loop_
_entity_poly.entity_id
_entity_poly.type
_entity_poly.pdbx_seq_one_letter_code
_entity_poly.pdbx_strand_id
1 'polypeptide(L)'
;MKRTLNLLYLVFAICASNDLLAQVLNTTEISLIPHHTQHDVPNALRGVNQTANSNINWTDNTAFIDEFTAINPGTMRFPGGTFANSYDWELELNNSNNLNLKEAIALADSVDAEINYVINYGTTTPEEAADLVHLLNDPDPIYAAQRQLLFDVSDPIGVKHWELGNELAAKWEWHVSWVAGGYNLNIYYQTNVTPLNMPRAMTDNLHYFGGDIWRKGWVPMAGDGMNQINSMLGTIKKATAQDEIDGEMNIDVEFGPILLGVENAIVWAVDAVIDETAIAQDCEDYPEICQQNIYDLIAAPQNLLDPSEYTVQADGTISIHPTTPLFEDQTILVEYKTHHAGAFDIRDAMKIADPTIEIGYCIDFRTHLLDTAPGFNTRLQISPPDFLIEHPYNDSTDLFLNYGYLSEIMHMVDEYIYEKFIPKEAGLDITCAALEIPEIGLALTEWNIRLCGPGDCHQAYNGILGGLYTANFFSQCYQAEADDLLDIRLSNHFAGIATGFNLIHMWHYNTTTQTVSPTAQSEATRMVNEVIGEYMLHSEEMVIENNPMSTLDRQVNYPDDTSAIIQYEAEALKIYTSDDTINNVLNLLILNNDDSLAHNIQFAIPCDRIGGVDADLEILSGDLTELFSTEASTIQNVSDTYSFTAPMLSVSTLKIPYTPSSTSCACMADYNENGSVETVDFLDLLSEYGCTSNCITDLNADGNILVSDILIFLTFFGGLCP
;
A
#
# COMPACT_ATOMS: atom_id res chain seq x y z
N MET A 1 50.77 -44.05 -5.45
CA MET A 1 50.24 -42.67 -5.46
C MET A 1 49.16 -42.43 -6.55
N LYS A 2 49.37 -42.69 -7.84
CA LYS A 2 48.29 -42.52 -8.86
C LYS A 2 47.04 -43.42 -8.65
N ARG A 3 47.18 -44.64 -8.15
CA ARG A 3 46.03 -45.53 -7.89
C ARG A 3 45.23 -45.13 -6.65
N THR A 4 45.85 -44.52 -5.66
CA THR A 4 45.17 -44.02 -4.45
C THR A 4 44.41 -42.73 -4.76
N LEU A 5 44.94 -41.88 -5.63
CA LEU A 5 44.24 -40.64 -6.07
C LEU A 5 42.97 -40.95 -6.87
N ASN A 6 43.03 -41.95 -7.77
CA ASN A 6 41.84 -42.32 -8.55
C ASN A 6 40.76 -43.04 -7.70
N LEU A 7 41.15 -43.71 -6.61
CA LEU A 7 40.16 -44.27 -5.67
C LEU A 7 39.50 -43.17 -4.82
N LEU A 8 40.26 -42.14 -4.40
CA LEU A 8 39.71 -40.95 -3.70
C LEU A 8 38.73 -40.16 -4.61
N TYR A 9 39.10 -39.97 -5.88
CA TYR A 9 38.20 -39.30 -6.83
C TYR A 9 36.93 -40.11 -7.10
N LEU A 10 37.02 -41.44 -7.16
CA LEU A 10 35.85 -42.29 -7.34
C LEU A 10 34.96 -42.32 -6.09
N VAL A 11 35.53 -42.29 -4.89
CA VAL A 11 34.80 -42.21 -3.63
C VAL A 11 34.16 -40.80 -3.47
N PHE A 12 34.85 -39.70 -3.82
CA PHE A 12 34.26 -38.36 -3.84
C PHE A 12 33.15 -38.23 -4.88
N ALA A 13 33.32 -38.81 -6.08
CA ALA A 13 32.27 -38.81 -7.11
C ALA A 13 31.07 -39.69 -6.74
N ILE A 14 31.28 -40.78 -6.00
CA ILE A 14 30.18 -41.63 -5.47
C ILE A 14 29.51 -40.96 -4.24
N CYS A 15 30.24 -40.26 -3.37
CA CYS A 15 29.64 -39.49 -2.30
C CYS A 15 28.86 -38.28 -2.87
N ALA A 16 29.43 -37.53 -3.80
CA ALA A 16 28.72 -36.43 -4.46
C ALA A 16 27.51 -36.90 -5.29
N SER A 17 27.55 -38.11 -5.88
CA SER A 17 26.40 -38.71 -6.57
C SER A 17 25.38 -39.32 -5.60
N ASN A 18 25.77 -39.70 -4.39
CA ASN A 18 24.82 -40.17 -3.39
C ASN A 18 24.12 -38.99 -2.67
N ASP A 19 24.78 -37.84 -2.50
CA ASP A 19 24.11 -36.63 -2.02
C ASP A 19 23.16 -36.05 -3.12
N LEU A 20 23.45 -36.25 -4.41
CA LEU A 20 22.51 -35.93 -5.51
C LEU A 20 21.39 -36.98 -5.70
N LEU A 21 21.54 -38.20 -5.16
CA LEU A 21 20.55 -39.26 -5.26
C LEU A 21 19.71 -39.46 -4.01
N ALA A 22 19.96 -38.67 -2.94
CA ALA A 22 19.27 -38.79 -1.66
C ALA A 22 18.38 -37.60 -1.31
N GLN A 23 18.25 -36.58 -2.16
CA GLN A 23 17.07 -35.71 -2.13
C GLN A 23 15.94 -36.43 -2.88
N VAL A 24 15.32 -37.39 -2.25
CA VAL A 24 13.90 -37.64 -2.50
C VAL A 24 13.24 -36.32 -2.08
N LEU A 25 12.96 -35.44 -3.06
CA LEU A 25 12.12 -34.28 -2.82
C LEU A 25 10.84 -34.82 -2.22
N ASN A 26 10.65 -34.63 -0.91
CA ASN A 26 9.39 -34.95 -0.28
C ASN A 26 8.31 -34.18 -1.07
N THR A 27 7.27 -34.85 -1.43
CA THR A 27 6.12 -34.21 -2.05
C THR A 27 5.35 -33.49 -0.95
N THR A 28 5.05 -32.22 -1.17
CA THR A 28 4.12 -31.49 -0.30
C THR A 28 2.71 -31.88 -0.70
N GLU A 29 1.97 -32.41 0.24
CA GLU A 29 0.62 -32.91 0.06
C GLU A 29 -0.37 -31.90 0.61
N ILE A 30 -1.37 -31.55 -0.21
CA ILE A 30 -2.38 -30.54 0.11
C ILE A 30 -3.75 -31.19 -0.01
N SER A 31 -4.55 -31.05 1.04
CA SER A 31 -5.96 -31.46 1.01
C SER A 31 -6.83 -30.38 1.68
N LEU A 32 -8.09 -30.34 1.29
CA LEU A 32 -9.10 -29.45 1.87
C LEU A 32 -10.10 -30.24 2.70
N ILE A 33 -10.55 -29.61 3.78
CA ILE A 33 -11.64 -30.15 4.59
C ILE A 33 -12.91 -30.08 3.75
N PRO A 34 -13.68 -31.17 3.64
CA PRO A 34 -14.95 -31.17 2.93
C PRO A 34 -15.97 -30.20 3.57
N HIS A 35 -16.83 -29.60 2.74
CA HIS A 35 -17.82 -28.61 3.17
C HIS A 35 -17.24 -27.36 3.84
N HIS A 36 -16.06 -26.93 3.40
CA HIS A 36 -15.41 -25.71 3.85
C HIS A 36 -16.28 -24.46 3.60
N THR A 37 -16.02 -23.41 4.37
CA THR A 37 -16.71 -22.12 4.28
C THR A 37 -15.84 -21.13 3.51
N GLN A 38 -16.45 -20.39 2.59
CA GLN A 38 -15.79 -19.26 1.93
C GLN A 38 -15.91 -18.01 2.79
N HIS A 39 -14.86 -17.24 2.79
CA HIS A 39 -14.80 -15.89 3.36
C HIS A 39 -14.64 -14.87 2.24
N ASP A 40 -15.44 -13.81 2.28
CA ASP A 40 -15.34 -12.73 1.31
C ASP A 40 -14.03 -11.97 1.54
N VAL A 41 -13.28 -11.73 0.46
CA VAL A 41 -12.14 -10.82 0.46
C VAL A 41 -12.61 -9.45 0.00
N PRO A 42 -12.57 -8.42 0.85
CA PRO A 42 -13.03 -7.09 0.47
C PRO A 42 -12.30 -6.56 -0.76
N ASN A 43 -13.04 -6.02 -1.73
CA ASN A 43 -12.45 -5.43 -2.94
C ASN A 43 -11.37 -4.38 -2.62
N ALA A 44 -11.55 -3.66 -1.53
CA ALA A 44 -10.63 -2.63 -1.08
C ALA A 44 -9.20 -3.14 -0.76
N LEU A 45 -9.02 -4.45 -0.58
CA LEU A 45 -7.69 -5.04 -0.38
C LEU A 45 -6.90 -5.22 -1.69
N ARG A 46 -7.56 -5.18 -2.86
CA ARG A 46 -6.93 -5.28 -4.18
C ARG A 46 -6.57 -3.90 -4.72
N GLY A 47 -5.82 -3.14 -3.97
CA GLY A 47 -5.57 -1.74 -4.29
C GLY A 47 -4.23 -1.46 -4.95
N VAL A 48 -4.21 -0.38 -5.73
CA VAL A 48 -3.02 0.18 -6.35
C VAL A 48 -2.94 1.67 -6.05
N ASN A 49 -1.75 2.12 -5.67
CA ASN A 49 -1.48 3.55 -5.50
C ASN A 49 -1.12 4.16 -6.85
N GLN A 50 -1.97 5.05 -7.35
CA GLN A 50 -1.70 5.79 -8.57
C GLN A 50 -1.44 7.25 -8.24
N THR A 51 -0.18 7.65 -8.25
CA THR A 51 0.21 9.01 -7.92
C THR A 51 -0.16 9.99 -9.03
N ALA A 52 -0.57 11.20 -8.64
CA ALA A 52 -0.98 12.23 -9.60
C ALA A 52 0.17 12.72 -10.50
N ASN A 53 1.39 12.66 -10.02
CA ASN A 53 2.58 13.15 -10.72
C ASN A 53 3.11 12.17 -11.78
N SER A 54 2.38 11.98 -12.83
CA SER A 54 2.77 11.09 -13.93
C SER A 54 2.54 11.75 -15.28
N ASN A 55 3.57 11.84 -16.08
CA ASN A 55 3.53 12.41 -17.45
C ASN A 55 2.96 11.41 -18.46
N ILE A 56 1.80 10.82 -18.19
CA ILE A 56 1.18 9.83 -19.06
C ILE A 56 -0.11 10.41 -19.61
N ASN A 57 -0.36 10.22 -20.89
CA ASN A 57 -1.67 10.44 -21.45
C ASN A 57 -2.56 9.22 -21.11
N TRP A 58 -3.27 9.32 -19.99
CA TRP A 58 -4.06 8.21 -19.43
C TRP A 58 -5.26 7.85 -20.27
N THR A 59 -5.96 8.85 -20.80
CA THR A 59 -7.24 8.68 -21.46
C THR A 59 -7.14 8.01 -22.84
N ASP A 60 -6.00 8.13 -23.51
CA ASP A 60 -5.78 7.59 -24.86
C ASP A 60 -4.89 6.34 -24.87
N ASN A 61 -4.36 5.91 -23.72
CA ASN A 61 -3.47 4.75 -23.63
C ASN A 61 -4.25 3.47 -23.30
N THR A 62 -4.91 2.90 -24.33
CA THR A 62 -5.69 1.66 -24.18
C THR A 62 -4.83 0.49 -23.68
N ALA A 63 -3.55 0.41 -24.05
CA ALA A 63 -2.67 -0.64 -23.55
C ALA A 63 -2.45 -0.56 -22.04
N PHE A 64 -2.38 0.64 -21.48
CA PHE A 64 -2.31 0.81 -20.03
C PHE A 64 -3.61 0.39 -19.34
N ILE A 65 -4.76 0.79 -19.90
CA ILE A 65 -6.07 0.41 -19.38
C ILE A 65 -6.23 -1.11 -19.41
N ASP A 66 -5.83 -1.77 -20.52
CA ASP A 66 -5.90 -3.24 -20.64
C ASP A 66 -5.04 -3.93 -19.56
N GLU A 67 -3.81 -3.46 -19.33
CA GLU A 67 -2.91 -3.99 -18.30
C GLU A 67 -3.43 -3.71 -16.90
N PHE A 68 -4.01 -2.53 -16.65
CA PHE A 68 -4.56 -2.18 -15.35
C PHE A 68 -5.84 -3.00 -15.07
N THR A 69 -6.69 -3.19 -16.06
CA THR A 69 -7.88 -4.05 -15.95
C THR A 69 -7.48 -5.50 -15.65
N ALA A 70 -6.39 -5.98 -16.26
CA ALA A 70 -5.94 -7.36 -16.09
C ALA A 70 -5.59 -7.73 -14.64
N ILE A 71 -5.14 -6.77 -13.83
CA ILE A 71 -4.88 -7.03 -12.40
C ILE A 71 -6.14 -7.00 -11.52
N ASN A 72 -7.32 -6.68 -12.08
CA ASN A 72 -8.60 -6.61 -11.39
C ASN A 72 -8.52 -5.77 -10.09
N PRO A 73 -8.18 -4.46 -10.17
CA PRO A 73 -8.03 -3.62 -8.99
C PRO A 73 -9.39 -3.37 -8.34
N GLY A 74 -9.47 -3.46 -7.02
CA GLY A 74 -10.67 -3.06 -6.28
C GLY A 74 -10.65 -1.58 -5.90
N THR A 75 -9.46 -1.02 -5.63
CA THR A 75 -9.28 0.40 -5.30
C THR A 75 -8.09 1.03 -6.00
N MET A 76 -8.21 2.33 -6.26
CA MET A 76 -7.15 3.18 -6.76
C MET A 76 -6.93 4.34 -5.79
N ARG A 77 -5.79 4.38 -5.11
CA ARG A 77 -5.42 5.49 -4.22
C ARG A 77 -4.92 6.68 -5.02
N PHE A 78 -5.55 7.84 -4.82
CA PHE A 78 -5.27 9.08 -5.56
C PHE A 78 -5.48 10.30 -4.65
N PRO A 79 -4.71 11.40 -4.75
CA PRO A 79 -3.54 11.61 -5.62
C PRO A 79 -2.26 10.92 -5.18
N GLY A 80 -2.20 10.36 -3.98
CA GLY A 80 -1.15 9.52 -3.41
C GLY A 80 0.24 10.17 -3.27
N GLY A 81 1.04 9.62 -2.36
CA GLY A 81 2.41 10.08 -2.08
C GLY A 81 2.47 11.49 -1.48
N THR A 82 3.71 11.99 -1.29
CA THR A 82 4.00 13.33 -0.74
C THR A 82 3.23 14.45 -1.44
N PHE A 83 3.00 14.30 -2.74
CA PHE A 83 2.27 15.27 -3.55
C PHE A 83 0.83 15.51 -3.06
N ALA A 84 0.19 14.52 -2.48
CA ALA A 84 -1.17 14.62 -1.98
C ALA A 84 -1.35 15.73 -0.93
N ASN A 85 -0.33 16.00 -0.11
CA ASN A 85 -0.40 17.02 0.95
C ASN A 85 -0.49 18.46 0.45
N SER A 86 -0.27 18.69 -0.85
CA SER A 86 -0.38 20.01 -1.49
C SER A 86 -1.17 19.98 -2.79
N TYR A 87 -1.85 18.87 -3.08
CA TYR A 87 -2.61 18.71 -4.31
C TYR A 87 -3.90 19.53 -4.28
N ASP A 88 -3.92 20.60 -5.05
CA ASP A 88 -5.11 21.40 -5.30
C ASP A 88 -5.82 20.86 -6.55
N TRP A 89 -6.90 20.13 -6.33
CA TRP A 89 -7.61 19.46 -7.43
C TRP A 89 -8.23 20.43 -8.44
N GLU A 90 -8.62 21.63 -8.03
CA GLU A 90 -9.20 22.64 -8.94
C GLU A 90 -8.14 23.23 -9.87
N LEU A 91 -6.98 23.57 -9.33
CA LEU A 91 -5.85 24.05 -10.13
C LEU A 91 -5.33 22.98 -11.09
N GLU A 92 -5.27 21.73 -10.59
CA GLU A 92 -4.75 20.60 -11.37
C GLU A 92 -5.68 20.16 -12.52
N LEU A 93 -6.98 20.48 -12.50
CA LEU A 93 -7.90 20.17 -13.62
C LEU A 93 -7.41 20.69 -14.97
N ASN A 94 -6.62 21.75 -14.97
CA ASN A 94 -6.08 22.36 -16.19
C ASN A 94 -4.62 21.97 -16.45
N ASN A 95 -4.02 21.16 -15.61
CA ASN A 95 -2.64 20.72 -15.75
C ASN A 95 -2.57 19.45 -16.62
N SER A 96 -2.01 19.58 -17.83
CA SER A 96 -1.88 18.46 -18.76
C SER A 96 -0.67 17.56 -18.50
N ASN A 97 0.15 17.87 -17.47
CA ASN A 97 1.37 17.13 -17.18
C ASN A 97 1.18 16.09 -16.07
N ASN A 98 0.09 16.20 -15.31
CA ASN A 98 -0.20 15.34 -14.18
C ASN A 98 -1.53 14.61 -14.41
N LEU A 99 -1.74 13.49 -13.72
CA LEU A 99 -3.06 12.86 -13.61
C LEU A 99 -3.94 13.77 -12.76
N ASN A 100 -4.93 14.42 -13.36
CA ASN A 100 -5.88 15.24 -12.61
C ASN A 100 -7.09 14.43 -12.13
N LEU A 101 -7.90 15.03 -11.26
CA LEU A 101 -9.04 14.33 -10.65
C LEU A 101 -10.06 13.82 -11.69
N LYS A 102 -10.31 14.58 -12.76
CA LYS A 102 -11.19 14.14 -13.86
C LYS A 102 -10.68 12.88 -14.55
N GLU A 103 -9.38 12.85 -14.84
CA GLU A 103 -8.75 11.70 -15.48
C GLU A 103 -8.66 10.51 -14.52
N ALA A 104 -8.44 10.76 -13.22
CA ALA A 104 -8.44 9.71 -12.20
C ALA A 104 -9.82 9.05 -12.06
N ILE A 105 -10.90 9.83 -12.07
CA ILE A 105 -12.28 9.33 -12.08
C ILE A 105 -12.52 8.45 -13.31
N ALA A 106 -12.15 8.96 -14.50
CA ALA A 106 -12.34 8.22 -15.75
C ALA A 106 -11.50 6.92 -15.79
N LEU A 107 -10.28 6.95 -15.26
CA LEU A 107 -9.43 5.76 -15.16
C LEU A 107 -10.02 4.73 -14.21
N ALA A 108 -10.42 5.13 -13.01
CA ALA A 108 -11.03 4.24 -12.02
C ALA A 108 -12.31 3.58 -12.58
N ASP A 109 -13.19 4.37 -13.21
CA ASP A 109 -14.39 3.84 -13.86
C ASP A 109 -14.06 2.84 -14.99
N SER A 110 -13.01 3.09 -15.77
CA SER A 110 -12.62 2.22 -16.89
C SER A 110 -12.11 0.85 -16.45
N VAL A 111 -11.63 0.72 -15.22
CA VAL A 111 -11.08 -0.52 -14.63
C VAL A 111 -11.95 -1.10 -13.50
N ASP A 112 -13.13 -0.52 -13.28
CA ASP A 112 -14.09 -0.91 -12.23
C ASP A 112 -13.50 -0.86 -10.82
N ALA A 113 -12.68 0.16 -10.54
CA ALA A 113 -12.05 0.39 -9.24
C ALA A 113 -12.71 1.57 -8.49
N GLU A 114 -12.80 1.47 -7.17
CA GLU A 114 -13.17 2.59 -6.30
C GLU A 114 -11.98 3.53 -6.08
N ILE A 115 -12.23 4.82 -5.91
CA ILE A 115 -11.18 5.78 -5.54
C ILE A 115 -11.04 5.79 -4.02
N ASN A 116 -9.81 5.60 -3.54
CA ASN A 116 -9.37 5.98 -2.21
C ASN A 116 -8.71 7.36 -2.31
N TYR A 117 -9.36 8.40 -1.76
CA TYR A 117 -8.92 9.78 -1.95
C TYR A 117 -8.08 10.31 -0.79
N VAL A 118 -6.91 10.85 -1.08
CA VAL A 118 -6.04 11.49 -0.10
C VAL A 118 -6.27 13.00 -0.10
N ILE A 119 -6.78 13.54 1.00
CA ILE A 119 -7.03 14.99 1.16
C ILE A 119 -5.70 15.74 1.25
N ASN A 120 -5.63 16.88 0.60
CA ASN A 120 -4.58 17.86 0.77
C ASN A 120 -4.57 18.41 2.21
N TYR A 121 -3.81 17.75 3.08
CA TYR A 121 -3.75 18.14 4.48
C TYR A 121 -2.97 19.43 4.72
N GLY A 122 -2.07 19.79 3.83
CA GLY A 122 -1.17 20.94 4.00
C GLY A 122 -1.87 22.29 3.90
N THR A 123 -2.90 22.40 3.09
CA THR A 123 -3.53 23.71 2.78
C THR A 123 -5.05 23.71 2.86
N THR A 124 -5.73 22.56 2.89
CA THR A 124 -7.19 22.50 2.92
C THR A 124 -7.79 23.01 4.24
N THR A 125 -9.00 23.49 4.15
CA THR A 125 -9.87 23.83 5.29
C THR A 125 -10.93 22.74 5.50
N PRO A 126 -11.57 22.66 6.67
CA PRO A 126 -12.69 21.76 6.90
C PRO A 126 -13.84 21.96 5.91
N GLU A 127 -14.12 23.20 5.53
CA GLU A 127 -15.16 23.59 4.58
C GLU A 127 -14.82 23.06 3.18
N GLU A 128 -13.60 23.27 2.69
CA GLU A 128 -13.16 22.77 1.38
C GLU A 128 -13.16 21.25 1.32
N ALA A 129 -12.74 20.58 2.38
CA ALA A 129 -12.81 19.13 2.46
C ALA A 129 -14.27 18.60 2.41
N ALA A 130 -15.19 19.26 3.13
CA ALA A 130 -16.61 18.94 3.10
C ALA A 130 -17.24 19.22 1.74
N ASP A 131 -16.89 20.34 1.09
CA ASP A 131 -17.38 20.69 -0.24
C ASP A 131 -16.93 19.67 -1.29
N LEU A 132 -15.69 19.15 -1.19
CA LEU A 132 -15.21 18.08 -2.06
C LEU A 132 -16.00 16.77 -1.85
N VAL A 133 -16.31 16.43 -0.59
CA VAL A 133 -17.16 15.26 -0.30
C VAL A 133 -18.54 15.43 -0.92
N HIS A 134 -19.19 16.60 -0.76
CA HIS A 134 -20.45 16.89 -1.42
C HIS A 134 -20.33 16.80 -2.94
N LEU A 135 -19.30 17.40 -3.52
CA LEU A 135 -19.08 17.37 -4.96
C LEU A 135 -18.99 15.94 -5.49
N LEU A 136 -18.28 15.04 -4.81
CA LEU A 136 -18.07 13.68 -5.30
C LEU A 136 -19.20 12.73 -4.95
N ASN A 137 -19.89 12.90 -3.81
CA ASN A 137 -20.80 11.89 -3.29
C ASN A 137 -22.28 12.30 -3.27
N ASP A 138 -22.59 13.62 -3.16
CA ASP A 138 -23.96 14.05 -2.95
C ASP A 138 -24.82 13.89 -4.23
N PRO A 139 -25.98 13.19 -4.17
CA PRO A 139 -26.88 13.04 -5.30
C PRO A 139 -27.69 14.30 -5.63
N ASP A 140 -27.54 15.40 -4.87
CA ASP A 140 -28.29 16.64 -5.14
C ASP A 140 -28.03 17.13 -6.58
N PRO A 141 -29.09 17.58 -7.31
CA PRO A 141 -28.95 18.10 -8.67
C PRO A 141 -27.94 19.22 -8.85
N ILE A 142 -27.62 19.99 -7.78
CA ILE A 142 -26.63 21.06 -7.84
C ILE A 142 -25.24 20.44 -8.05
N TYR A 143 -24.88 19.43 -7.25
CA TYR A 143 -23.59 18.75 -7.38
C TYR A 143 -23.55 17.87 -8.64
N ALA A 144 -24.66 17.24 -9.02
CA ALA A 144 -24.76 16.52 -10.29
C ALA A 144 -24.43 17.44 -11.50
N ALA A 145 -24.92 18.68 -11.49
CA ALA A 145 -24.60 19.64 -12.54
C ALA A 145 -23.14 20.09 -12.52
N GLN A 146 -22.55 20.23 -11.34
CA GLN A 146 -21.12 20.57 -11.18
C GLN A 146 -20.24 19.40 -11.64
N ARG A 147 -20.51 18.15 -11.23
CA ARG A 147 -19.80 16.97 -11.72
C ARG A 147 -19.87 16.85 -13.23
N GLN A 148 -21.06 17.06 -13.82
CA GLN A 148 -21.22 17.03 -15.28
C GLN A 148 -20.34 18.09 -15.97
N LEU A 149 -20.20 19.26 -15.37
CA LEU A 149 -19.38 20.35 -15.93
C LEU A 149 -17.88 20.06 -15.79
N LEU A 150 -17.46 19.56 -14.63
CA LEU A 150 -16.04 19.41 -14.28
C LEU A 150 -15.46 18.08 -14.75
N PHE A 151 -16.23 16.99 -14.59
CA PHE A 151 -15.74 15.62 -14.78
C PHE A 151 -16.44 14.85 -15.92
N ASP A 152 -17.41 15.46 -16.60
CA ASP A 152 -18.28 14.81 -17.60
C ASP A 152 -19.16 13.66 -17.04
N VAL A 153 -19.37 13.61 -15.72
CA VAL A 153 -20.17 12.61 -15.00
C VAL A 153 -21.24 13.31 -14.17
N SER A 154 -22.50 12.89 -14.23
CA SER A 154 -23.58 13.46 -13.42
C SER A 154 -23.85 12.69 -12.14
N ASP A 155 -23.67 11.37 -12.17
CA ASP A 155 -23.91 10.50 -11.03
C ASP A 155 -22.84 10.69 -9.94
N PRO A 156 -23.17 10.42 -8.68
CA PRO A 156 -22.17 10.40 -7.61
C PRO A 156 -21.02 9.45 -7.95
N ILE A 157 -19.80 9.88 -7.70
CA ILE A 157 -18.60 9.02 -7.82
C ILE A 157 -18.60 7.97 -6.71
N GLY A 158 -19.09 8.36 -5.51
CA GLY A 158 -19.24 7.45 -4.39
C GLY A 158 -17.93 7.10 -3.70
N VAL A 159 -17.03 8.08 -3.55
CA VAL A 159 -15.77 7.90 -2.84
C VAL A 159 -16.05 7.54 -1.38
N LYS A 160 -15.78 6.28 -1.03
CA LYS A 160 -16.05 5.75 0.30
C LYS A 160 -14.87 6.01 1.26
N HIS A 161 -13.65 5.77 0.81
CA HIS A 161 -12.46 5.80 1.65
C HIS A 161 -11.67 7.09 1.43
N TRP A 162 -11.36 7.78 2.53
CA TRP A 162 -10.66 9.05 2.54
C TRP A 162 -9.49 9.03 3.52
N GLU A 163 -8.35 9.56 3.10
CA GLU A 163 -7.18 9.71 3.95
C GLU A 163 -6.92 11.18 4.24
N LEU A 164 -6.61 11.53 5.47
CA LEU A 164 -6.22 12.89 5.85
C LEU A 164 -4.70 13.05 5.73
N GLY A 165 -4.26 13.38 4.52
CA GLY A 165 -2.86 13.59 4.19
C GLY A 165 -2.05 12.32 3.97
N ASN A 166 -0.77 12.50 3.67
CA ASN A 166 0.21 11.43 3.40
C ASN A 166 1.41 11.57 4.33
N GLU A 167 1.76 10.52 5.05
CA GLU A 167 2.99 10.40 5.86
C GLU A 167 3.30 11.61 6.77
N LEU A 168 2.29 12.24 7.37
CA LEU A 168 2.39 13.52 8.07
C LEU A 168 3.46 13.58 9.16
N ALA A 169 3.85 12.45 9.73
CA ALA A 169 4.91 12.34 10.73
C ALA A 169 6.31 12.17 10.14
N ALA A 170 6.42 12.00 8.81
CA ALA A 170 7.68 11.76 8.15
C ALA A 170 8.50 13.04 7.96
N LYS A 171 9.81 12.90 8.06
CA LYS A 171 10.73 14.05 7.93
C LYS A 171 10.81 14.64 6.53
N TRP A 172 10.42 13.88 5.51
CA TRP A 172 10.35 14.33 4.11
C TRP A 172 9.06 15.07 3.78
N GLU A 173 8.02 14.94 4.59
CA GLU A 173 6.80 15.72 4.50
C GLU A 173 6.95 17.10 5.16
N TRP A 174 7.93 17.83 4.69
CA TRP A 174 8.41 19.05 5.33
C TRP A 174 7.38 20.15 5.39
N HIS A 175 6.55 20.28 4.37
CA HIS A 175 5.52 21.31 4.30
C HIS A 175 4.43 21.09 5.35
N VAL A 176 4.14 19.87 5.78
CA VAL A 176 3.17 19.57 6.82
C VAL A 176 3.81 19.55 8.21
N SER A 177 4.89 18.83 8.40
CA SER A 177 5.63 18.82 9.67
C SER A 177 6.21 20.18 10.04
N TRP A 178 6.41 21.05 9.08
CA TRP A 178 6.84 22.41 9.11
C TRP A 178 5.77 23.37 9.48
N VAL A 179 4.61 23.20 8.85
CA VAL A 179 3.40 23.86 9.17
C VAL A 179 3.10 23.62 10.66
N ALA A 180 3.12 22.40 11.10
CA ALA A 180 2.94 22.01 12.49
C ALA A 180 4.00 22.61 13.45
N GLY A 181 5.23 22.76 13.00
CA GLY A 181 6.33 23.28 13.80
C GLY A 181 6.52 24.79 13.76
N GLY A 182 5.84 25.51 12.87
CA GLY A 182 6.10 26.93 12.64
C GLY A 182 7.50 27.22 12.10
N TYR A 183 8.16 26.21 11.54
CA TYR A 183 9.51 26.35 11.01
C TYR A 183 9.45 26.54 9.50
N ASN A 184 10.31 27.40 8.95
CA ASN A 184 10.61 27.44 7.55
C ASN A 184 12.00 26.85 7.28
N LEU A 185 12.28 26.48 6.06
CA LEU A 185 13.58 25.98 5.65
C LEU A 185 14.72 26.92 6.07
N ASN A 186 14.51 28.23 6.00
CA ASN A 186 15.48 29.21 6.44
C ASN A 186 15.76 29.14 7.94
N ILE A 187 14.75 28.91 8.78
CA ILE A 187 14.92 28.69 10.21
C ILE A 187 15.64 27.37 10.47
N TYR A 188 15.30 26.31 9.72
CA TYR A 188 15.98 25.04 9.78
C TYR A 188 17.48 25.15 9.50
N TYR A 189 17.86 25.81 8.43
CA TYR A 189 19.28 26.01 8.09
C TYR A 189 19.98 27.01 9.01
N GLN A 190 19.30 28.03 9.51
CA GLN A 190 19.89 29.07 10.35
C GLN A 190 20.01 28.68 11.83
N THR A 191 19.13 27.84 12.34
CA THR A 191 19.07 27.55 13.79
C THR A 191 19.57 26.16 14.17
N ASN A 192 19.95 25.31 13.21
CA ASN A 192 20.29 23.89 13.42
C ASN A 192 19.19 23.12 14.21
N VAL A 193 17.97 23.61 14.23
CA VAL A 193 16.81 22.90 14.79
C VAL A 193 16.29 22.01 13.69
N THR A 194 16.59 20.74 13.76
CA THR A 194 16.04 19.75 12.82
C THR A 194 14.63 19.35 13.25
N PRO A 195 13.72 19.03 12.34
CA PRO A 195 12.44 18.40 12.67
C PRO A 195 12.60 17.17 13.58
N LEU A 196 13.72 16.47 13.48
CA LEU A 196 14.14 15.36 14.35
C LEU A 196 14.29 15.77 15.84
N ASN A 197 14.47 17.04 16.14
CA ASN A 197 14.65 17.55 17.51
C ASN A 197 13.38 18.20 18.08
N MET A 198 12.28 18.22 17.31
CA MET A 198 11.00 18.65 17.85
C MET A 198 10.45 17.57 18.79
N PRO A 199 9.93 17.96 19.96
CA PRO A 199 9.16 17.03 20.76
C PRO A 199 7.97 16.53 19.91
N ARG A 200 7.90 15.22 19.68
CA ARG A 200 6.82 14.57 18.91
C ARG A 200 5.44 15.01 19.41
N ALA A 201 5.27 15.15 20.73
CA ALA A 201 4.04 15.64 21.32
C ALA A 201 3.55 17.01 20.81
N MET A 202 4.45 17.88 20.33
CA MET A 202 4.04 19.17 19.73
C MET A 202 3.54 18.98 18.30
N THR A 203 4.20 18.14 17.51
CA THR A 203 3.79 17.83 16.14
C THR A 203 2.44 17.12 16.12
N ASP A 204 2.31 16.09 16.95
CA ASP A 204 1.09 15.31 17.06
C ASP A 204 -0.10 16.18 17.52
N ASN A 205 0.13 17.09 18.46
CA ASN A 205 -0.93 17.98 18.94
C ASN A 205 -1.45 18.91 17.84
N LEU A 206 -0.56 19.45 17.00
CA LEU A 206 -0.95 20.31 15.87
C LEU A 206 -1.65 19.52 14.76
N HIS A 207 -1.21 18.29 14.47
CA HIS A 207 -1.87 17.43 13.49
C HIS A 207 -3.31 17.08 13.92
N TYR A 208 -3.54 16.77 15.18
CA TYR A 208 -4.88 16.37 15.63
C TYR A 208 -5.81 17.55 15.92
N PHE A 209 -5.30 18.58 16.59
CA PHE A 209 -6.11 19.69 17.08
C PHE A 209 -5.98 20.97 16.27
N GLY A 210 -5.04 21.00 15.32
CA GLY A 210 -4.72 22.21 14.61
C GLY A 210 -4.01 23.26 15.47
N GLY A 211 -3.83 24.43 14.92
CA GLY A 211 -3.18 25.55 15.59
C GLY A 211 -2.68 26.64 14.65
N ASP A 212 -2.07 27.64 15.24
CA ASP A 212 -1.55 28.77 14.49
C ASP A 212 -0.19 28.44 13.88
N ILE A 213 -0.07 28.58 12.57
CA ILE A 213 1.11 28.25 11.78
C ILE A 213 1.55 29.43 10.91
N TRP A 214 2.83 29.46 10.57
CA TRP A 214 3.35 30.37 9.58
C TRP A 214 3.29 29.80 8.16
N ARG A 215 2.73 30.55 7.22
CA ARG A 215 2.84 30.31 5.79
C ARG A 215 4.04 31.09 5.26
N LYS A 216 5.16 30.41 5.06
CA LYS A 216 6.45 31.02 4.74
C LYS A 216 7.19 30.20 3.70
N GLY A 217 7.86 30.90 2.79
CA GLY A 217 8.82 30.32 1.87
C GLY A 217 8.24 29.35 0.85
N TRP A 218 9.13 28.77 0.07
CA TRP A 218 8.83 27.68 -0.84
C TRP A 218 9.13 26.36 -0.16
N VAL A 219 8.34 25.37 -0.41
CA VAL A 219 8.67 24.00 -0.10
C VAL A 219 9.31 23.40 -1.32
N PRO A 220 10.63 23.13 -1.32
CA PRO A 220 11.19 22.30 -2.35
C PRO A 220 10.57 20.91 -2.18
N MET A 221 9.87 20.43 -3.17
CA MET A 221 9.48 19.03 -3.23
C MET A 221 10.78 18.24 -3.30
N ALA A 222 11.15 17.61 -2.20
CA ALA A 222 12.31 16.75 -2.15
C ALA A 222 11.99 15.51 -2.99
N GLY A 223 12.72 15.32 -4.07
CA GLY A 223 12.75 14.06 -4.73
C GLY A 223 12.57 14.12 -6.23
N ASP A 224 13.61 13.76 -6.85
CA ASP A 224 13.60 12.91 -8.03
C ASP A 224 12.90 13.43 -9.27
N GLY A 225 13.24 14.66 -9.68
CA GLY A 225 12.88 15.17 -10.99
C GLY A 225 11.37 15.32 -11.20
N MET A 226 10.60 15.29 -10.14
CA MET A 226 9.20 15.62 -10.22
C MET A 226 9.05 17.10 -10.44
N ASN A 227 8.54 17.40 -11.59
CA ASN A 227 8.23 18.75 -11.99
C ASN A 227 7.03 19.27 -11.21
N GLN A 228 7.20 19.73 -9.99
CA GLN A 228 6.56 19.91 -9.19
C GLN A 228 5.82 21.07 -8.87
N ILE A 229 4.74 20.95 -8.30
CA ILE A 229 3.94 21.96 -7.67
C ILE A 229 4.80 22.50 -6.55
N ASN A 230 5.38 23.63 -6.86
CA ASN A 230 6.00 24.46 -5.90
C ASN A 230 4.91 25.15 -5.15
N SER A 231 4.42 24.56 -4.09
CA SER A 231 3.52 25.29 -3.23
C SER A 231 4.32 26.33 -2.47
N MET A 232 4.16 27.54 -2.91
CA MET A 232 4.55 28.67 -2.11
C MET A 232 3.60 28.75 -0.93
N LEU A 233 4.14 28.67 0.30
CA LEU A 233 3.33 28.81 1.52
C LEU A 233 3.04 30.27 1.86
N GLY A 234 3.89 31.20 1.42
CA GLY A 234 3.58 32.62 1.41
C GLY A 234 2.84 33.02 0.13
N THR A 235 2.28 34.20 0.12
CA THR A 235 1.59 34.73 -1.07
C THR A 235 2.49 35.69 -1.84
N ILE A 236 2.65 35.46 -3.15
CA ILE A 236 3.31 36.37 -4.07
C ILE A 236 2.25 37.03 -4.95
N LYS A 237 2.29 38.35 -5.02
CA LYS A 237 1.45 39.15 -5.94
C LYS A 237 2.30 40.17 -6.66
N LYS A 238 1.85 40.57 -7.84
CA LYS A 238 2.44 41.68 -8.60
C LYS A 238 1.52 42.90 -8.48
N ALA A 239 2.10 44.08 -8.18
CA ALA A 239 1.36 45.32 -8.13
C ALA A 239 0.85 45.68 -9.54
N THR A 240 -0.37 46.14 -9.59
CA THR A 240 -1.02 46.61 -10.84
C THR A 240 -0.72 48.08 -11.09
N ALA A 241 -0.98 48.56 -12.30
CA ALA A 241 -0.96 49.99 -12.62
C ALA A 241 -1.90 50.82 -11.73
N GLN A 242 -2.98 50.21 -11.22
CA GLN A 242 -3.90 50.89 -10.30
C GLN A 242 -3.28 51.01 -8.90
N ASP A 243 -2.60 49.97 -8.40
CA ASP A 243 -1.90 50.02 -7.12
C ASP A 243 -0.79 51.08 -7.13
N GLU A 244 -0.09 51.25 -8.28
CA GLU A 244 0.87 52.33 -8.47
C GLU A 244 0.22 53.72 -8.37
N ILE A 245 -0.95 53.88 -8.97
CA ILE A 245 -1.70 55.14 -8.94
C ILE A 245 -2.21 55.46 -7.53
N ASP A 246 -2.74 54.43 -6.83
CA ASP A 246 -3.34 54.58 -5.52
C ASP A 246 -2.26 54.66 -4.40
N GLY A 247 -1.08 54.17 -4.68
CA GLY A 247 0.04 54.06 -3.71
C GLY A 247 -0.24 53.07 -2.57
N GLU A 248 -1.19 52.17 -2.76
CA GLU A 248 -1.63 51.14 -1.83
C GLU A 248 -2.02 49.88 -2.59
N MET A 249 -1.71 48.71 -2.02
CA MET A 249 -2.08 47.41 -2.55
C MET A 249 -2.77 46.58 -1.47
N ASN A 250 -3.92 46.02 -1.79
CA ASN A 250 -4.66 45.11 -0.94
C ASN A 250 -4.47 43.68 -1.44
N ILE A 251 -4.07 42.77 -0.57
CA ILE A 251 -3.78 41.38 -0.89
C ILE A 251 -4.65 40.44 -0.06
N ASP A 252 -5.45 39.65 -0.75
CA ASP A 252 -6.01 38.43 -0.20
C ASP A 252 -4.91 37.37 -0.25
N VAL A 253 -4.59 36.80 0.89
CA VAL A 253 -3.57 35.74 0.97
C VAL A 253 -4.18 34.40 0.56
N GLU A 254 -3.33 33.54 -0.02
CA GLU A 254 -3.79 32.32 -0.64
C GLU A 254 -4.34 31.29 0.37
N PHE A 255 -3.73 31.23 1.55
CA PHE A 255 -4.14 30.30 2.62
C PHE A 255 -4.59 31.07 3.87
N GLY A 256 -5.39 32.11 3.67
CA GLY A 256 -5.88 32.98 4.72
C GLY A 256 -7.01 32.40 5.56
N PRO A 257 -7.59 33.19 6.43
CA PRO A 257 -7.22 34.57 6.72
C PRO A 257 -5.95 34.73 7.57
N ILE A 258 -5.28 35.90 7.45
CA ILE A 258 -4.15 36.24 8.33
C ILE A 258 -4.67 36.45 9.76
N LEU A 259 -3.96 35.94 10.74
CA LEU A 259 -4.24 36.29 12.16
C LEU A 259 -4.03 37.77 12.39
N LEU A 260 -4.97 38.39 13.13
CA LEU A 260 -4.92 39.83 13.40
C LEU A 260 -3.63 40.24 14.11
N GLY A 261 -3.04 41.32 13.63
CA GLY A 261 -1.84 41.92 14.18
C GLY A 261 -0.68 41.92 13.17
N VAL A 262 0.00 43.04 13.07
CA VAL A 262 1.15 43.22 12.14
C VAL A 262 2.30 42.26 12.45
N GLU A 263 2.40 41.77 13.68
CA GLU A 263 3.36 40.74 14.11
C GLU A 263 3.11 39.36 13.48
N ASN A 264 1.94 39.15 12.85
CA ASN A 264 1.55 37.94 12.19
C ASN A 264 1.73 38.00 10.67
N ALA A 265 2.38 39.04 10.15
CA ALA A 265 2.77 39.14 8.75
C ALA A 265 4.20 39.72 8.62
N ILE A 266 4.86 39.30 7.54
CA ILE A 266 6.17 39.83 7.13
C ILE A 266 6.05 40.08 5.63
N VAL A 267 6.40 41.29 5.19
CA VAL A 267 6.18 41.72 3.80
C VAL A 267 7.49 42.17 3.19
N TRP A 268 7.72 41.72 1.96
CA TRP A 268 8.82 42.19 1.12
C TRP A 268 8.27 42.80 -0.15
N ALA A 269 8.84 43.92 -0.55
CA ALA A 269 8.56 44.59 -1.84
C ALA A 269 9.87 44.73 -2.60
N VAL A 270 9.98 44.10 -3.75
CA VAL A 270 11.21 44.06 -4.55
C VAL A 270 11.34 45.34 -5.37
N ASP A 271 12.49 46.03 -5.30
CA ASP A 271 12.75 47.28 -6.00
C ASP A 271 13.03 47.11 -7.53
N ALA A 272 12.77 45.92 -8.08
CA ALA A 272 12.97 45.60 -9.49
C ALA A 272 11.93 44.62 -10.00
N VAL A 273 11.59 44.71 -11.27
CA VAL A 273 10.78 43.68 -11.94
C VAL A 273 11.59 42.40 -12.03
N ILE A 274 11.07 41.32 -11.45
CA ILE A 274 11.71 39.98 -11.56
C ILE A 274 11.28 39.35 -12.87
N ASP A 275 12.24 39.10 -13.75
CA ASP A 275 11.99 38.35 -14.99
C ASP A 275 12.06 36.83 -14.71
N GLU A 276 10.91 36.28 -14.32
CA GLU A 276 10.74 34.85 -14.02
C GLU A 276 11.07 33.97 -15.24
N THR A 277 10.85 34.47 -16.46
CA THR A 277 11.10 33.72 -17.69
C THR A 277 12.61 33.58 -17.94
N ALA A 278 13.37 34.62 -17.66
CA ALA A 278 14.83 34.57 -17.78
C ALA A 278 15.45 33.64 -16.74
N ILE A 279 14.89 33.63 -15.51
CA ILE A 279 15.36 32.77 -14.44
C ILE A 279 14.99 31.30 -14.72
N ALA A 280 13.78 31.05 -15.24
CA ALA A 280 13.35 29.70 -15.60
C ALA A 280 14.22 29.07 -16.72
N GLN A 281 14.72 29.88 -17.66
CA GLN A 281 15.59 29.38 -18.74
C GLN A 281 16.96 28.90 -18.25
N ASP A 282 17.49 29.48 -17.17
CA ASP A 282 18.77 29.08 -16.59
C ASP A 282 18.63 27.85 -15.66
N CYS A 283 17.43 27.32 -15.48
CA CYS A 283 17.05 26.40 -14.42
C CYS A 283 16.54 25.03 -14.91
N GLU A 284 16.62 24.76 -16.21
CA GLU A 284 16.16 23.47 -16.77
C GLU A 284 16.81 22.24 -16.10
N ASP A 285 18.04 22.39 -15.55
CA ASP A 285 18.76 21.27 -14.92
C ASP A 285 18.53 21.14 -13.42
N TYR A 286 18.08 22.20 -12.72
CA TYR A 286 17.90 22.20 -11.25
C TYR A 286 16.77 23.17 -10.81
N PRO A 287 15.51 22.81 -11.05
CA PRO A 287 14.36 23.70 -10.77
C PRO A 287 14.27 24.16 -9.30
N GLU A 288 14.55 23.25 -8.35
CA GLU A 288 14.46 23.54 -6.91
C GLU A 288 15.50 24.58 -6.44
N ILE A 289 16.71 24.54 -6.99
CA ILE A 289 17.76 25.53 -6.65
C ILE A 289 17.34 26.91 -7.13
N CYS A 290 16.66 26.97 -8.25
CA CYS A 290 16.23 28.22 -8.84
C CYS A 290 15.10 28.87 -8.07
N GLN A 291 14.18 28.10 -7.62
CA GLN A 291 13.08 28.61 -6.80
C GLN A 291 13.58 29.15 -5.48
N GLN A 292 14.50 28.45 -4.84
CA GLN A 292 15.17 28.97 -3.67
C GLN A 292 15.92 30.27 -3.97
N ASN A 293 16.57 30.38 -5.12
CA ASN A 293 17.25 31.59 -5.54
C ASN A 293 16.28 32.74 -5.80
N ILE A 294 15.10 32.47 -6.41
CA ILE A 294 14.04 33.49 -6.59
C ILE A 294 13.54 33.95 -5.22
N TYR A 295 13.24 33.01 -4.33
CA TYR A 295 12.80 33.34 -2.98
C TYR A 295 13.83 34.18 -2.24
N ASP A 296 15.09 33.77 -2.24
CA ASP A 296 16.18 34.50 -1.59
C ASP A 296 16.37 35.90 -2.17
N LEU A 297 16.11 36.07 -3.46
CA LEU A 297 16.14 37.38 -4.11
C LEU A 297 14.98 38.26 -3.63
N ILE A 298 13.78 37.73 -3.53
CA ILE A 298 12.58 38.46 -3.07
C ILE A 298 12.70 38.76 -1.58
N ALA A 299 13.02 37.76 -0.76
CA ALA A 299 13.11 37.87 0.70
C ALA A 299 14.43 38.49 1.18
N ALA A 300 15.16 39.16 0.32
CA ALA A 300 16.41 39.82 0.69
C ALA A 300 16.15 40.97 1.70
N PRO A 301 17.03 41.17 2.68
CA PRO A 301 16.79 42.15 3.76
C PRO A 301 16.49 43.60 3.31
N GLN A 302 17.02 43.98 2.15
CA GLN A 302 16.76 45.32 1.59
C GLN A 302 15.32 45.50 1.05
N ASN A 303 14.61 44.41 0.77
CA ASN A 303 13.25 44.44 0.27
C ASN A 303 12.20 44.35 1.41
N LEU A 304 12.64 44.15 2.64
CA LEU A 304 11.78 44.02 3.80
C LEU A 304 11.11 45.38 4.14
N LEU A 305 9.78 45.37 4.16
CA LEU A 305 9.00 46.54 4.59
C LEU A 305 9.00 46.68 6.11
N ASP A 306 9.01 47.95 6.59
CA ASP A 306 8.79 48.22 8.01
C ASP A 306 7.34 47.86 8.40
N PRO A 307 7.09 47.32 9.59
CA PRO A 307 5.73 47.00 10.07
C PRO A 307 4.75 48.17 10.05
N SER A 308 5.24 49.39 9.95
CA SER A 308 4.38 50.58 9.76
C SER A 308 3.91 50.81 8.34
N GLU A 309 4.42 50.04 7.37
CA GLU A 309 4.12 50.15 5.94
C GLU A 309 3.04 49.17 5.48
N TYR A 310 2.45 48.41 6.38
CA TYR A 310 1.31 47.55 6.10
C TYR A 310 0.40 47.37 7.32
N THR A 311 -0.83 46.95 7.07
CA THR A 311 -1.83 46.64 8.09
C THR A 311 -2.58 45.36 7.78
N VAL A 312 -2.76 44.48 8.77
CA VAL A 312 -3.65 43.33 8.67
C VAL A 312 -5.07 43.80 8.97
N GLN A 313 -5.96 43.62 8.01
CA GLN A 313 -7.36 44.02 8.08
C GLN A 313 -8.17 43.05 8.99
N ALA A 314 -9.36 43.48 9.41
CA ALA A 314 -10.24 42.66 10.25
C ALA A 314 -10.77 41.38 9.53
N ASP A 315 -10.80 41.38 8.22
CA ASP A 315 -11.19 40.26 7.36
C ASP A 315 -10.03 39.30 7.06
N GLY A 316 -8.81 39.59 7.57
CA GLY A 316 -7.63 38.77 7.34
C GLY A 316 -6.88 39.07 6.07
N THR A 317 -7.26 40.11 5.32
CA THR A 317 -6.49 40.66 4.20
C THR A 317 -5.36 41.55 4.69
N ILE A 318 -4.41 41.89 3.83
CA ILE A 318 -3.33 42.81 4.16
C ILE A 318 -3.33 44.00 3.22
N SER A 319 -3.31 45.22 3.79
CA SER A 319 -3.10 46.45 3.03
C SER A 319 -1.67 46.92 3.17
N ILE A 320 -1.01 47.15 2.04
CA ILE A 320 0.40 47.55 1.94
C ILE A 320 0.45 48.98 1.43
N HIS A 321 1.10 49.85 2.18
CA HIS A 321 1.24 51.29 1.90
C HIS A 321 2.70 51.71 2.13
N PRO A 322 3.62 51.27 1.25
CA PRO A 322 5.04 51.47 1.49
C PRO A 322 5.45 52.93 1.35
N THR A 323 6.49 53.33 2.08
CA THR A 323 7.05 54.67 1.96
C THR A 323 7.72 54.95 0.60
N THR A 324 8.26 53.90 -0.01
CA THR A 324 8.70 53.93 -1.41
C THR A 324 7.51 53.66 -2.33
N PRO A 325 7.20 54.51 -3.34
CA PRO A 325 6.05 54.33 -4.19
C PRO A 325 6.07 52.97 -4.89
N LEU A 326 4.90 52.32 -4.91
CA LEU A 326 4.67 51.11 -5.70
C LEU A 326 4.84 51.42 -7.18
N PHE A 327 5.23 50.43 -7.97
CA PHE A 327 5.25 50.51 -9.43
C PHE A 327 4.63 49.25 -10.05
N GLU A 328 4.08 49.40 -11.25
CA GLU A 328 3.47 48.31 -11.99
C GLU A 328 4.45 47.15 -12.15
N ASP A 329 3.97 45.91 -11.96
CA ASP A 329 4.73 44.64 -11.96
C ASP A 329 5.75 44.48 -10.80
N GLN A 330 5.72 45.35 -9.78
CA GLN A 330 6.50 45.15 -8.57
C GLN A 330 6.08 43.86 -7.86
N THR A 331 7.04 43.00 -7.56
CA THR A 331 6.77 41.74 -6.87
C THR A 331 6.69 41.97 -5.36
N ILE A 332 5.59 41.55 -4.76
CA ILE A 332 5.32 41.59 -3.33
C ILE A 332 5.23 40.18 -2.80
N LEU A 333 5.96 39.86 -1.74
CA LEU A 333 5.85 38.60 -0.99
C LEU A 333 5.26 38.91 0.38
N VAL A 334 4.25 38.16 0.76
CA VAL A 334 3.65 38.19 2.10
C VAL A 334 3.84 36.80 2.73
N GLU A 335 4.60 36.74 3.82
CA GLU A 335 4.60 35.61 4.73
C GLU A 335 3.70 35.96 5.90
N TYR A 336 2.87 35.01 6.34
CA TYR A 336 1.85 35.30 7.32
C TYR A 336 1.53 34.11 8.22
N LYS A 337 0.87 34.43 9.33
CA LYS A 337 0.40 33.43 10.27
C LYS A 337 -1.12 33.24 10.11
N THR A 338 -1.54 32.00 10.01
CA THR A 338 -2.95 31.62 9.89
C THR A 338 -3.25 30.46 10.84
N HIS A 339 -4.52 30.19 11.05
CA HIS A 339 -4.95 28.99 11.75
C HIS A 339 -5.02 27.80 10.77
N HIS A 340 -4.43 26.70 11.14
CA HIS A 340 -4.55 25.42 10.42
C HIS A 340 -5.47 24.49 11.20
N ALA A 341 -6.47 23.92 10.56
CA ALA A 341 -7.38 22.97 11.18
C ALA A 341 -6.68 21.63 11.43
N GLY A 342 -7.04 20.96 12.49
CA GLY A 342 -6.55 19.63 12.79
C GLY A 342 -7.38 18.53 12.13
N ALA A 343 -6.85 17.31 12.18
CA ALA A 343 -7.50 16.13 11.61
C ALA A 343 -8.93 15.94 12.16
N PHE A 344 -9.16 16.20 13.44
CA PHE A 344 -10.49 16.09 14.04
C PHE A 344 -11.50 17.05 13.40
N ASP A 345 -11.11 18.30 13.14
CA ASP A 345 -12.02 19.31 12.60
C ASP A 345 -12.33 19.05 11.13
N ILE A 346 -11.31 18.65 10.34
CA ILE A 346 -11.49 18.26 8.93
C ILE A 346 -12.42 17.04 8.84
N ARG A 347 -12.13 15.98 9.64
CA ARG A 347 -12.96 14.77 9.66
C ARG A 347 -14.41 15.09 10.03
N ASP A 348 -14.65 15.89 11.05
CA ASP A 348 -16.00 16.21 11.48
C ASP A 348 -16.79 16.94 10.40
N ALA A 349 -16.16 17.86 9.69
CA ALA A 349 -16.80 18.56 8.58
C ALA A 349 -17.14 17.58 7.42
N MET A 350 -16.21 16.69 7.05
CA MET A 350 -16.44 15.68 6.03
C MET A 350 -17.56 14.69 6.42
N LYS A 351 -17.59 14.22 7.68
CA LYS A 351 -18.65 13.34 8.19
C LYS A 351 -20.02 14.01 8.31
N ILE A 352 -20.06 15.34 8.43
CA ILE A 352 -21.32 16.11 8.35
C ILE A 352 -21.82 16.14 6.91
N ALA A 353 -20.92 16.26 5.93
CA ALA A 353 -21.26 16.26 4.52
C ALA A 353 -21.79 14.88 4.07
N ASP A 354 -21.08 13.80 4.48
CA ASP A 354 -21.50 12.42 4.22
C ASP A 354 -21.11 11.52 5.38
N PRO A 355 -22.06 11.08 6.24
CA PRO A 355 -21.76 10.22 7.38
C PRO A 355 -21.37 8.78 7.00
N THR A 356 -21.53 8.38 5.76
CA THR A 356 -21.28 7.01 5.28
C THR A 356 -19.86 6.76 4.83
N ILE A 357 -19.07 7.81 4.58
CA ILE A 357 -17.67 7.68 4.19
C ILE A 357 -16.82 7.16 5.34
N GLU A 358 -15.72 6.52 5.03
CA GLU A 358 -14.71 6.08 5.98
C GLU A 358 -13.47 6.97 5.89
N ILE A 359 -12.97 7.45 7.04
CA ILE A 359 -11.88 8.42 7.10
C ILE A 359 -10.74 7.89 7.95
N GLY A 360 -9.56 7.80 7.33
CA GLY A 360 -8.33 7.37 7.96
C GLY A 360 -7.41 8.53 8.37
N TYR A 361 -6.69 8.31 9.48
CA TYR A 361 -5.65 9.24 9.92
C TYR A 361 -4.27 8.71 9.52
N CYS A 362 -3.52 9.52 8.79
CA CYS A 362 -2.15 9.23 8.36
C CYS A 362 -1.12 9.62 9.43
N ILE A 363 -1.40 9.35 10.69
CA ILE A 363 -0.54 9.69 11.81
C ILE A 363 -0.27 8.43 12.60
N ASP A 364 1.00 8.09 12.72
CA ASP A 364 1.45 6.92 13.46
C ASP A 364 0.89 6.91 14.90
N PHE A 365 -0.09 6.04 15.11
CA PHE A 365 -0.74 5.80 16.40
C PHE A 365 0.15 4.97 17.33
N ARG A 366 1.45 5.12 17.25
CA ARG A 366 2.27 4.45 18.24
C ARG A 366 1.76 4.82 19.61
N THR A 367 1.67 3.85 20.45
CA THR A 367 1.29 3.78 21.87
C THR A 367 1.49 5.03 22.77
N HIS A 368 2.02 6.12 22.23
CA HIS A 368 2.32 7.35 22.94
C HIS A 368 1.20 8.39 22.94
N LEU A 369 0.21 8.25 22.06
CA LEU A 369 -0.81 9.31 21.90
C LEU A 369 -1.88 9.30 22.98
N LEU A 370 -2.20 8.15 23.50
CA LEU A 370 -3.26 8.00 24.50
C LEU A 370 -3.00 8.76 25.80
N ASP A 371 -1.74 9.10 26.11
CA ASP A 371 -1.35 9.71 27.37
C ASP A 371 -0.74 11.13 27.25
N THR A 372 -0.42 11.62 26.04
CA THR A 372 0.48 12.78 25.90
C THR A 372 -0.19 14.09 25.55
N ALA A 373 -1.37 14.09 24.91
CA ALA A 373 -2.10 15.30 24.57
C ALA A 373 -3.35 15.45 25.48
N PRO A 374 -3.42 16.48 26.32
CA PRO A 374 -4.60 16.72 27.15
C PRO A 374 -5.86 16.86 26.29
N GLY A 375 -6.87 16.03 26.56
CA GLY A 375 -8.14 16.04 25.83
C GLY A 375 -8.18 15.15 24.58
N PHE A 376 -7.07 14.48 24.22
CA PHE A 376 -7.03 13.60 23.06
C PHE A 376 -8.08 12.48 23.13
N ASN A 377 -8.10 11.72 24.24
CA ASN A 377 -9.08 10.65 24.44
C ASN A 377 -10.53 11.15 24.38
N THR A 378 -10.80 12.35 24.96
CA THR A 378 -12.14 12.94 24.89
C THR A 378 -12.52 13.30 23.45
N ARG A 379 -11.58 13.80 22.67
CA ARG A 379 -11.84 14.15 21.26
C ARG A 379 -11.96 12.90 20.41
N LEU A 380 -11.14 11.89 20.65
CA LEU A 380 -11.21 10.59 19.99
C LEU A 380 -12.56 9.89 20.24
N GLN A 381 -13.13 10.01 21.45
CA GLN A 381 -14.48 9.51 21.75
C GLN A 381 -15.59 10.19 20.92
N ILE A 382 -15.37 11.43 20.50
CA ILE A 382 -16.33 12.20 19.70
C ILE A 382 -16.10 11.96 18.21
N SER A 383 -14.84 11.87 17.78
CA SER A 383 -14.40 11.89 16.39
C SER A 383 -13.34 10.81 16.13
N PRO A 384 -13.68 9.52 16.34
CA PRO A 384 -12.73 8.45 16.06
C PRO A 384 -12.49 8.35 14.54
N PRO A 385 -11.29 8.02 14.08
CA PRO A 385 -11.11 7.61 12.68
C PRO A 385 -11.81 6.27 12.44
N ASP A 386 -12.11 5.96 11.20
CA ASP A 386 -12.64 4.64 10.82
C ASP A 386 -11.48 3.64 10.64
N PHE A 387 -10.28 4.11 10.27
CA PHE A 387 -9.08 3.30 10.15
C PHE A 387 -7.79 4.11 10.38
N LEU A 388 -6.71 3.39 10.66
CA LEU A 388 -5.36 3.93 10.76
C LEU A 388 -4.52 3.53 9.56
N ILE A 389 -3.70 4.46 9.09
CA ILE A 389 -2.89 4.29 7.90
C ILE A 389 -1.47 3.88 8.28
N GLU A 390 -0.98 2.83 7.65
CA GLU A 390 0.39 2.33 7.74
C GLU A 390 1.01 2.20 6.34
N HIS A 391 2.31 2.50 6.24
CA HIS A 391 3.10 2.37 5.03
C HIS A 391 4.25 1.39 5.27
N PRO A 392 4.00 0.06 5.20
CA PRO A 392 5.01 -0.94 5.44
C PRO A 392 5.92 -1.12 4.21
N TYR A 393 7.03 -0.41 4.18
CA TYR A 393 8.09 -0.65 3.21
C TYR A 393 9.17 -1.56 3.78
N ASN A 394 9.59 -2.51 2.97
CA ASN A 394 10.74 -3.33 3.29
C ASN A 394 12.02 -2.68 2.73
N ASP A 395 12.75 -1.97 3.59
CA ASP A 395 14.00 -1.29 3.26
C ASP A 395 15.21 -2.21 3.55
N SER A 396 15.47 -3.18 2.69
CA SER A 396 16.55 -4.15 2.94
C SER A 396 17.76 -3.98 2.01
N THR A 397 18.27 -2.76 1.90
CA THR A 397 19.44 -2.46 1.05
C THR A 397 20.70 -3.26 1.37
N ASP A 398 20.94 -3.56 2.65
CA ASP A 398 22.12 -4.33 3.07
C ASP A 398 21.93 -5.84 2.89
N LEU A 399 20.72 -6.35 2.92
CA LEU A 399 20.40 -7.77 2.80
C LEU A 399 20.53 -8.26 1.36
N PHE A 400 20.19 -7.42 0.39
CA PHE A 400 20.24 -7.79 -1.03
C PHE A 400 21.67 -7.97 -1.57
N LEU A 401 22.63 -7.19 -1.09
CA LEU A 401 24.02 -7.27 -1.51
C LEU A 401 24.70 -8.58 -1.05
N ASN A 402 24.12 -9.27 -0.10
CA ASN A 402 24.58 -10.55 0.42
C ASN A 402 23.58 -11.64 0.03
N TYR A 403 23.72 -12.24 -1.14
CA TYR A 403 22.85 -13.27 -1.74
C TYR A 403 22.35 -14.40 -0.82
N GLY A 404 22.73 -14.43 0.43
CA GLY A 404 22.30 -15.39 1.45
C GLY A 404 20.99 -15.02 2.16
N TYR A 405 20.34 -13.89 1.81
CA TYR A 405 19.18 -13.37 2.54
C TYR A 405 17.91 -13.22 1.68
N LEU A 406 17.89 -13.77 0.48
CA LEU A 406 16.75 -13.61 -0.45
C LEU A 406 15.46 -14.20 0.11
N SER A 407 15.51 -15.38 0.65
CA SER A 407 14.36 -16.04 1.28
C SER A 407 13.90 -15.27 2.53
N GLU A 408 14.79 -14.60 3.25
CA GLU A 408 14.41 -13.74 4.37
C GLU A 408 13.50 -12.60 3.92
N ILE A 409 13.78 -11.97 2.77
CA ILE A 409 12.94 -10.89 2.23
C ILE A 409 11.49 -11.35 2.05
N MET A 410 11.28 -12.57 1.58
CA MET A 410 9.94 -13.13 1.39
C MET A 410 9.21 -13.37 2.73
N HIS A 411 9.95 -13.72 3.77
CA HIS A 411 9.40 -13.94 5.11
C HIS A 411 9.25 -12.66 5.95
N MET A 412 9.80 -11.53 5.50
CA MET A 412 9.55 -10.24 6.17
C MET A 412 8.08 -9.81 6.11
N VAL A 413 7.32 -10.32 5.17
CA VAL A 413 5.85 -10.12 5.14
C VAL A 413 5.19 -10.75 6.36
N ASP A 414 5.61 -11.98 6.73
CA ASP A 414 5.13 -12.66 7.94
C ASP A 414 5.37 -11.80 9.19
N GLU A 415 6.55 -11.15 9.29
CA GLU A 415 6.87 -10.26 10.40
C GLU A 415 5.92 -9.06 10.46
N TYR A 416 5.59 -8.45 9.31
CA TYR A 416 4.64 -7.34 9.30
C TYR A 416 3.26 -7.78 9.76
N ILE A 417 2.71 -8.83 9.21
CA ILE A 417 1.36 -9.29 9.51
C ILE A 417 1.28 -9.84 10.95
N TYR A 418 2.05 -10.87 11.26
CA TYR A 418 1.89 -11.64 12.52
C TYR A 418 2.60 -11.02 13.72
N GLU A 419 3.75 -10.36 13.53
CA GLU A 419 4.52 -9.82 14.66
C GLU A 419 4.27 -8.34 14.92
N LYS A 420 3.76 -7.58 13.93
CA LYS A 420 3.51 -6.14 14.07
C LYS A 420 2.04 -5.77 14.02
N PHE A 421 1.31 -6.17 12.97
CA PHE A 421 -0.06 -5.69 12.76
C PHE A 421 -1.06 -6.40 13.68
N ILE A 422 -1.07 -7.71 13.77
CA ILE A 422 -1.99 -8.43 14.67
C ILE A 422 -1.84 -7.97 16.13
N PRO A 423 -0.63 -7.89 16.74
CA PRO A 423 -0.50 -7.35 18.08
C PRO A 423 -0.87 -5.87 18.22
N LYS A 424 -0.69 -5.08 17.14
CA LYS A 424 -1.06 -3.65 17.14
C LYS A 424 -2.57 -3.49 17.16
N GLU A 425 -3.29 -4.22 16.32
CA GLU A 425 -4.73 -4.19 16.28
C GLU A 425 -5.36 -4.69 17.59
N ALA A 426 -4.90 -5.80 18.13
CA ALA A 426 -5.34 -6.27 19.43
C ALA A 426 -5.14 -5.23 20.55
N GLY A 427 -4.06 -4.44 20.48
CA GLY A 427 -3.85 -3.30 21.38
C GLY A 427 -4.81 -2.14 21.15
N LEU A 428 -5.18 -1.92 19.89
CA LEU A 428 -6.14 -0.90 19.46
C LEU A 428 -7.55 -1.27 19.91
N ASP A 429 -7.97 -2.52 19.78
CA ASP A 429 -9.28 -3.04 20.24
C ASP A 429 -9.47 -2.86 21.73
N ILE A 430 -8.44 -3.17 22.52
CA ILE A 430 -8.45 -2.92 23.98
C ILE A 430 -8.69 -1.42 24.26
N THR A 431 -8.09 -0.57 23.47
CA THR A 431 -8.23 0.90 23.61
C THR A 431 -9.61 1.36 23.18
N CYS A 432 -10.12 0.89 22.05
CA CYS A 432 -11.46 1.19 21.56
C CYS A 432 -12.53 0.76 22.60
N ALA A 433 -12.41 -0.44 23.12
CA ALA A 433 -13.29 -0.94 24.18
C ALA A 433 -13.20 -0.09 25.46
N ALA A 434 -12.00 0.33 25.86
CA ALA A 434 -11.82 1.18 27.06
C ALA A 434 -12.38 2.61 26.89
N LEU A 435 -12.37 3.12 25.67
CA LEU A 435 -12.92 4.43 25.31
C LEU A 435 -14.40 4.37 24.91
N GLU A 436 -14.99 3.20 24.79
CA GLU A 436 -16.36 2.98 24.30
C GLU A 436 -16.59 3.56 22.89
N ILE A 437 -15.60 3.42 21.99
CA ILE A 437 -15.67 3.85 20.58
C ILE A 437 -15.76 2.62 19.67
N PRO A 438 -16.21 2.79 18.40
CA PRO A 438 -16.15 1.74 17.40
C PRO A 438 -14.73 1.19 17.21
N GLU A 439 -14.63 -0.03 16.76
CA GLU A 439 -13.37 -0.63 16.32
C GLU A 439 -12.77 0.20 15.17
N ILE A 440 -11.45 0.34 15.19
CA ILE A 440 -10.69 1.12 14.22
C ILE A 440 -9.84 0.14 13.42
N GLY A 441 -10.13 -0.02 12.14
CA GLY A 441 -9.38 -0.93 11.27
C GLY A 441 -8.01 -0.38 10.87
N LEU A 442 -7.26 -1.19 10.12
CA LEU A 442 -5.98 -0.81 9.51
C LEU A 442 -6.14 -0.55 8.01
N ALA A 443 -5.34 0.37 7.48
CA ALA A 443 -5.22 0.60 6.06
C ALA A 443 -3.74 0.63 5.66
N LEU A 444 -3.36 -0.24 4.73
CA LEU A 444 -2.00 -0.40 4.23
C LEU A 444 -1.91 0.34 2.89
N THR A 445 -1.93 1.67 2.91
CA THR A 445 -2.18 2.47 1.71
C THR A 445 -0.93 2.78 0.88
N GLU A 446 0.24 2.43 1.37
CA GLU A 446 1.48 2.33 0.59
C GLU A 446 2.32 1.16 1.10
N TRP A 447 2.64 0.22 0.23
CA TRP A 447 3.56 -0.86 0.55
C TRP A 447 4.27 -1.37 -0.70
N ASN A 448 5.50 -1.75 -0.53
CA ASN A 448 6.31 -2.44 -1.53
C ASN A 448 7.61 -2.90 -0.89
N ILE A 449 8.35 -3.70 -1.63
CA ILE A 449 9.77 -3.94 -1.34
C ILE A 449 10.59 -2.76 -1.87
N ARG A 450 11.45 -2.19 -1.04
CA ARG A 450 12.32 -1.08 -1.41
C ARG A 450 13.78 -1.48 -1.25
N LEU A 451 14.42 -1.84 -2.35
CA LEU A 451 15.82 -2.28 -2.40
C LEU A 451 16.74 -1.17 -2.97
N CYS A 452 16.50 0.09 -2.62
CA CYS A 452 17.32 1.19 -3.09
C CYS A 452 18.29 1.64 -2.00
N GLY A 453 19.61 1.54 -2.29
CA GLY A 453 20.63 2.26 -1.55
C GLY A 453 20.82 3.68 -2.09
N PRO A 454 21.58 4.55 -1.39
CA PRO A 454 21.90 5.87 -1.90
C PRO A 454 22.70 5.75 -3.22
N GLY A 455 22.01 5.88 -4.34
CA GLY A 455 22.61 5.96 -5.68
C GLY A 455 22.33 4.83 -6.66
N ASP A 456 21.87 3.66 -6.23
CA ASP A 456 21.58 2.54 -7.13
C ASP A 456 20.33 1.76 -6.67
N CYS A 457 19.24 1.92 -7.37
CA CYS A 457 18.10 1.03 -7.25
C CYS A 457 18.34 -0.25 -8.05
N HIS A 458 18.08 -1.41 -7.48
CA HIS A 458 18.38 -2.68 -8.14
C HIS A 458 17.23 -3.13 -9.03
N GLN A 459 17.52 -3.55 -10.26
CA GLN A 459 16.52 -3.94 -11.25
C GLN A 459 15.73 -5.23 -10.89
N ALA A 460 16.17 -5.98 -9.89
CA ALA A 460 15.51 -7.21 -9.43
C ALA A 460 14.07 -7.02 -8.91
N TYR A 461 13.66 -5.77 -8.62
CA TYR A 461 12.27 -5.46 -8.25
C TYR A 461 11.25 -5.74 -9.31
N ASN A 462 11.62 -5.48 -10.56
CA ASN A 462 10.75 -5.68 -11.70
C ASN A 462 10.74 -7.13 -12.15
N GLY A 463 11.66 -7.94 -11.59
CA GLY A 463 11.79 -9.37 -11.80
C GLY A 463 11.00 -10.20 -10.78
N ILE A 464 11.28 -11.50 -10.76
CA ILE A 464 10.55 -12.48 -9.95
C ILE A 464 10.56 -12.14 -8.45
N LEU A 465 11.61 -11.51 -7.93
CA LEU A 465 11.72 -11.15 -6.53
C LEU A 465 10.62 -10.17 -6.11
N GLY A 466 10.40 -9.11 -6.91
CA GLY A 466 9.32 -8.15 -6.68
C GLY A 466 7.95 -8.80 -6.85
N GLY A 467 7.79 -9.66 -7.88
CA GLY A 467 6.54 -10.38 -8.10
C GLY A 467 6.19 -11.31 -6.93
N LEU A 468 7.16 -12.08 -6.46
CA LEU A 468 6.96 -13.01 -5.35
C LEU A 468 6.66 -12.27 -4.02
N TYR A 469 7.37 -11.14 -3.76
CA TYR A 469 7.06 -10.30 -2.61
C TYR A 469 5.63 -9.74 -2.67
N THR A 470 5.22 -9.23 -3.84
CA THR A 470 3.87 -8.71 -4.06
C THR A 470 2.81 -9.79 -3.84
N ALA A 471 3.03 -10.99 -4.38
CA ALA A 471 2.13 -12.12 -4.16
C ALA A 471 2.03 -12.51 -2.69
N ASN A 472 3.16 -12.60 -1.97
CA ASN A 472 3.17 -12.88 -0.54
C ASN A 472 2.39 -11.81 0.25
N PHE A 473 2.59 -10.54 -0.06
CA PHE A 473 1.95 -9.45 0.70
C PHE A 473 0.43 -9.45 0.52
N PHE A 474 -0.07 -9.47 -0.72
CA PHE A 474 -1.50 -9.53 -0.98
C PHE A 474 -2.14 -10.77 -0.34
N SER A 475 -1.56 -11.96 -0.60
CA SER A 475 -2.14 -13.21 -0.13
C SER A 475 -2.20 -13.31 1.39
N GLN A 476 -1.18 -12.80 2.09
CA GLN A 476 -1.18 -12.80 3.56
C GLN A 476 -2.16 -11.78 4.14
N CYS A 477 -2.34 -10.61 3.50
CA CYS A 477 -3.40 -9.68 3.89
C CYS A 477 -4.78 -10.32 3.72
N TYR A 478 -5.03 -10.99 2.59
CA TYR A 478 -6.30 -11.65 2.34
C TYR A 478 -6.55 -12.81 3.32
N GLN A 479 -5.50 -13.60 3.64
CA GLN A 479 -5.63 -14.68 4.60
C GLN A 479 -5.86 -14.16 6.02
N ALA A 480 -5.18 -13.10 6.43
CA ALA A 480 -5.37 -12.51 7.76
C ALA A 480 -6.79 -11.95 7.93
N GLU A 481 -7.37 -11.40 6.88
CA GLU A 481 -8.78 -10.97 6.87
C GLU A 481 -9.73 -12.17 6.89
N ALA A 482 -9.51 -13.19 6.05
CA ALA A 482 -10.33 -14.39 6.01
C ALA A 482 -10.29 -15.19 7.32
N ASP A 483 -9.19 -15.16 8.04
CA ASP A 483 -8.98 -15.80 9.34
C ASP A 483 -9.49 -14.95 10.53
N ASP A 484 -10.13 -13.81 10.28
CA ASP A 484 -10.58 -12.85 11.31
C ASP A 484 -9.44 -12.40 12.26
N LEU A 485 -8.20 -12.31 11.74
CA LEU A 485 -7.03 -11.90 12.51
C LEU A 485 -6.75 -10.40 12.42
N LEU A 486 -7.18 -9.75 11.35
CA LEU A 486 -6.99 -8.31 11.10
C LEU A 486 -8.21 -7.73 10.39
N ASP A 487 -8.65 -6.54 10.79
CA ASP A 487 -9.62 -5.71 10.07
C ASP A 487 -8.85 -4.76 9.13
N ILE A 488 -8.56 -5.23 7.90
CA ILE A 488 -7.84 -4.45 6.89
C ILE A 488 -8.82 -3.75 5.97
N ARG A 489 -8.96 -2.44 6.13
CA ARG A 489 -9.88 -1.62 5.33
C ARG A 489 -9.42 -1.38 3.90
N LEU A 490 -8.12 -1.23 3.70
CA LEU A 490 -7.48 -0.93 2.43
C LEU A 490 -6.10 -1.58 2.35
N SER A 491 -5.71 -2.02 1.14
CA SER A 491 -4.34 -2.43 0.85
C SER A 491 -3.97 -1.94 -0.56
N ASN A 492 -3.10 -0.91 -0.65
CA ASN A 492 -2.71 -0.30 -1.91
C ASN A 492 -1.22 -0.48 -2.19
N HIS A 493 -0.90 -1.29 -3.18
CA HIS A 493 0.48 -1.47 -3.65
C HIS A 493 1.06 -0.15 -4.20
N PHE A 494 2.24 0.23 -3.80
CA PHE A 494 2.94 1.40 -4.32
C PHE A 494 4.01 0.97 -5.35
N ALA A 495 3.91 1.31 -6.62
CA ALA A 495 2.85 2.07 -7.25
C ALA A 495 2.48 1.45 -8.59
N GLY A 496 1.40 1.91 -9.18
CA GLY A 496 1.04 1.60 -10.57
C GLY A 496 2.12 2.12 -11.52
N ILE A 497 2.06 3.39 -11.87
CA ILE A 497 3.14 4.10 -12.55
C ILE A 497 3.38 5.41 -11.80
N ALA A 498 4.62 5.66 -11.38
CA ALA A 498 5.05 6.90 -10.75
C ALA A 498 6.32 7.42 -11.42
N THR A 499 6.36 8.69 -11.80
CA THR A 499 7.58 9.30 -12.34
C THR A 499 8.56 9.59 -11.20
N GLY A 500 9.84 9.31 -11.40
CA GLY A 500 10.89 9.54 -10.40
C GLY A 500 11.26 8.35 -9.52
N PHE A 501 10.38 7.33 -9.42
CA PHE A 501 10.66 6.08 -8.71
C PHE A 501 10.76 4.92 -9.72
N ASN A 502 11.64 5.02 -10.70
CA ASN A 502 11.71 4.17 -11.89
C ASN A 502 11.84 2.65 -11.65
N LEU A 503 11.71 2.17 -10.42
CA LEU A 503 12.02 0.78 -10.07
C LEU A 503 11.02 0.09 -9.15
N ILE A 504 9.96 0.77 -8.71
CA ILE A 504 8.92 0.19 -7.86
C ILE A 504 7.53 0.33 -8.50
N HIS A 505 7.43 -0.08 -9.77
CA HIS A 505 6.18 0.05 -10.52
C HIS A 505 5.63 -1.32 -10.92
N MET A 506 4.31 -1.40 -11.00
CA MET A 506 3.65 -2.53 -11.63
C MET A 506 3.90 -2.58 -13.13
N TRP A 507 4.07 -1.42 -13.78
CA TRP A 507 4.30 -1.34 -15.23
C TRP A 507 5.42 -0.40 -15.58
N HIS A 508 6.24 -0.81 -16.55
CA HIS A 508 7.18 0.09 -17.20
C HIS A 508 6.49 0.93 -18.24
N TYR A 509 6.65 2.23 -18.14
CA TYR A 509 6.19 3.18 -19.15
C TYR A 509 7.33 3.81 -19.92
N ASN A 510 7.34 3.61 -21.24
CA ASN A 510 8.29 4.27 -22.13
C ASN A 510 7.70 5.58 -22.65
N THR A 511 8.17 6.71 -22.11
CA THR A 511 7.67 8.04 -22.47
C THR A 511 7.89 8.42 -23.95
N THR A 512 8.89 7.82 -24.62
CA THR A 512 9.18 8.08 -26.04
C THR A 512 8.22 7.34 -26.97
N THR A 513 7.94 6.06 -26.68
CA THR A 513 7.06 5.21 -27.51
C THR A 513 5.63 5.16 -26.98
N GLN A 514 5.39 5.68 -25.80
CA GLN A 514 4.12 5.60 -25.07
C GLN A 514 3.62 4.15 -24.88
N THR A 515 4.54 3.21 -24.75
CA THR A 515 4.23 1.79 -24.53
C THR A 515 4.32 1.45 -23.07
N VAL A 516 3.38 0.61 -22.63
CA VAL A 516 3.36 0.00 -21.30
C VAL A 516 3.78 -1.45 -21.43
N SER A 517 4.53 -1.95 -20.46
CA SER A 517 4.86 -3.37 -20.35
C SER A 517 4.80 -3.81 -18.90
N PRO A 518 4.24 -5.01 -18.62
CA PRO A 518 4.13 -5.52 -17.25
C PRO A 518 5.51 -5.79 -16.65
N THR A 519 5.57 -5.71 -15.32
CA THR A 519 6.66 -6.24 -14.49
C THR A 519 6.20 -7.56 -13.86
N ALA A 520 7.10 -8.27 -13.21
CA ALA A 520 6.69 -9.45 -12.45
C ALA A 520 5.73 -9.11 -11.29
N GLN A 521 5.73 -7.86 -10.79
CA GLN A 521 4.79 -7.41 -9.76
C GLN A 521 3.35 -7.36 -10.29
N SER A 522 3.12 -6.79 -11.50
CA SER A 522 1.79 -6.77 -12.11
C SER A 522 1.31 -8.17 -12.49
N GLU A 523 2.19 -9.03 -13.03
CA GLU A 523 1.84 -10.41 -13.35
C GLU A 523 1.48 -11.21 -12.09
N ALA A 524 2.25 -11.07 -11.02
CA ALA A 524 1.95 -11.70 -9.74
C ALA A 524 0.61 -11.21 -9.16
N THR A 525 0.35 -9.90 -9.23
CA THR A 525 -0.93 -9.32 -8.78
C THR A 525 -2.09 -9.89 -9.58
N ARG A 526 -1.97 -9.96 -10.91
CA ARG A 526 -2.97 -10.57 -11.78
C ARG A 526 -3.25 -12.01 -11.37
N MET A 527 -2.21 -12.82 -11.20
CA MET A 527 -2.33 -14.23 -10.82
C MET A 527 -3.00 -14.41 -9.45
N VAL A 528 -2.60 -13.62 -8.46
CA VAL A 528 -3.21 -13.65 -7.12
C VAL A 528 -4.69 -13.27 -7.19
N ASN A 529 -5.02 -12.14 -7.80
CA ASN A 529 -6.40 -11.64 -7.85
C ASN A 529 -7.31 -12.52 -8.71
N GLU A 530 -6.77 -13.21 -9.71
CA GLU A 530 -7.53 -14.13 -10.56
C GLU A 530 -7.94 -15.41 -9.82
N VAL A 531 -7.14 -15.89 -8.87
CA VAL A 531 -7.42 -17.16 -8.17
C VAL A 531 -7.97 -16.98 -6.76
N ILE A 532 -7.67 -15.86 -6.08
CA ILE A 532 -8.11 -15.63 -4.69
C ILE A 532 -9.03 -14.41 -4.59
N GLY A 533 -9.05 -13.56 -5.58
CA GLY A 533 -9.58 -12.22 -5.68
C GLY A 533 -10.87 -11.85 -4.94
N GLU A 534 -11.89 -12.68 -4.85
CA GLU A 534 -13.17 -12.38 -4.21
C GLU A 534 -13.43 -13.23 -2.95
N TYR A 535 -12.85 -14.42 -2.91
CA TYR A 535 -13.10 -15.39 -1.84
C TYR A 535 -11.82 -16.09 -1.43
N MET A 536 -11.74 -16.45 -0.16
CA MET A 536 -10.63 -17.23 0.37
C MET A 536 -11.15 -18.24 1.39
N LEU A 537 -10.48 -19.38 1.50
CA LEU A 537 -10.77 -20.34 2.55
C LEU A 537 -10.01 -19.96 3.81
N HIS A 538 -10.60 -20.24 4.96
CA HIS A 538 -9.91 -20.12 6.23
C HIS A 538 -8.69 -21.04 6.26
N SER A 539 -7.60 -20.60 6.85
CA SER A 539 -6.35 -21.38 6.88
C SER A 539 -6.51 -22.74 7.55
N GLU A 540 -7.40 -22.84 8.55
CA GLU A 540 -7.70 -24.10 9.25
C GLU A 540 -8.46 -25.13 8.39
N GLU A 541 -9.01 -24.72 7.24
CA GLU A 541 -9.74 -25.58 6.32
C GLU A 541 -8.85 -26.27 5.29
N MET A 542 -7.56 -25.98 5.33
CA MET A 542 -6.55 -26.58 4.48
C MET A 542 -5.53 -27.35 5.31
N VAL A 543 -5.23 -28.58 4.89
CA VAL A 543 -4.20 -29.40 5.52
C VAL A 543 -3.02 -29.51 4.56
N ILE A 544 -1.85 -29.09 5.04
CA ILE A 544 -0.58 -29.15 4.29
C ILE A 544 0.37 -30.08 5.03
N GLU A 545 0.78 -31.15 4.36
CA GLU A 545 1.73 -32.10 4.88
C GLU A 545 3.07 -32.03 4.16
N ASN A 546 4.15 -32.29 4.87
CA ASN A 546 5.51 -32.29 4.32
C ASN A 546 5.92 -30.94 3.69
N ASN A 547 5.39 -29.82 4.18
CA ASN A 547 5.86 -28.50 3.74
C ASN A 547 7.35 -28.35 4.08
N PRO A 548 8.23 -28.14 3.08
CA PRO A 548 9.65 -28.03 3.36
C PRO A 548 9.96 -26.78 4.18
N MET A 549 10.92 -26.92 5.08
CA MET A 549 11.41 -25.81 5.92
C MET A 549 12.72 -25.28 5.34
N SER A 550 12.80 -23.98 5.17
CA SER A 550 14.03 -23.27 4.81
C SER A 550 14.67 -22.69 6.07
N THR A 551 15.98 -22.89 6.19
CA THR A 551 16.75 -22.23 7.26
C THR A 551 17.18 -20.86 6.77
N LEU A 552 16.75 -19.82 7.46
CA LEU A 552 16.97 -18.42 7.10
C LEU A 552 17.93 -17.76 8.09
N ASP A 553 18.81 -16.91 7.57
CA ASP A 553 19.72 -16.09 8.36
C ASP A 553 19.18 -14.66 8.42
N ARG A 554 18.85 -14.19 9.61
CA ARG A 554 18.37 -12.81 9.83
C ARG A 554 19.39 -11.98 10.55
N GLN A 555 19.71 -10.82 10.01
CA GLN A 555 20.50 -9.83 10.73
C GLN A 555 19.60 -8.98 11.63
N VAL A 556 19.79 -9.09 12.92
CA VAL A 556 19.11 -8.26 13.92
C VAL A 556 20.05 -7.16 14.38
N ASN A 557 19.62 -5.91 14.23
CA ASN A 557 20.34 -4.75 14.73
C ASN A 557 19.81 -4.38 16.12
N TYR A 558 20.70 -4.30 17.09
CA TYR A 558 20.36 -3.92 18.45
C TYR A 558 20.48 -2.40 18.68
N PRO A 559 19.78 -1.83 19.69
CA PRO A 559 19.85 -0.40 19.99
C PRO A 559 21.23 0.15 20.36
N ASP A 560 22.20 -0.73 20.65
CA ASP A 560 23.58 -0.39 20.98
C ASP A 560 24.55 -0.43 19.78
N ASP A 561 24.01 -0.37 18.54
CA ASP A 561 24.73 -0.47 17.29
C ASP A 561 25.47 -1.81 17.07
N THR A 562 25.15 -2.83 17.83
CA THR A 562 25.62 -4.20 17.55
C THR A 562 24.63 -4.93 16.65
N SER A 563 25.13 -5.87 15.85
CA SER A 563 24.30 -6.75 15.02
C SER A 563 24.64 -8.21 15.29
N ALA A 564 23.63 -9.06 15.20
CA ALA A 564 23.80 -10.50 15.22
C ALA A 564 23.00 -11.15 14.08
N ILE A 565 23.53 -12.26 13.56
CA ILE A 565 22.78 -13.12 12.64
C ILE A 565 22.08 -14.18 13.50
N ILE A 566 20.76 -14.23 13.37
CA ILE A 566 19.91 -15.23 14.02
C ILE A 566 19.40 -16.17 12.94
N GLN A 567 19.52 -17.47 13.17
CA GLN A 567 18.93 -18.47 12.29
C GLN A 567 17.53 -18.83 12.79
N TYR A 568 16.59 -18.90 11.87
CA TYR A 568 15.26 -19.40 12.12
C TYR A 568 14.78 -20.27 10.97
N GLU A 569 13.78 -21.09 11.21
CA GLU A 569 13.17 -21.92 10.20
C GLU A 569 11.82 -21.34 9.79
N ALA A 570 11.57 -21.31 8.49
CA ALA A 570 10.32 -20.88 7.92
C ALA A 570 9.87 -21.85 6.82
N GLU A 571 8.57 -21.95 6.61
CA GLU A 571 8.02 -22.78 5.54
C GLU A 571 8.45 -22.22 4.18
N ALA A 572 8.99 -23.07 3.32
CA ALA A 572 9.44 -22.69 2.01
C ALA A 572 8.28 -22.39 1.05
N LEU A 573 7.16 -23.08 1.26
CA LEU A 573 5.94 -22.88 0.46
C LEU A 573 4.88 -22.17 1.28
N LYS A 574 4.27 -21.14 0.69
CA LYS A 574 3.02 -20.53 1.16
C LYS A 574 1.92 -20.94 0.21
N ILE A 575 0.83 -21.44 0.76
CA ILE A 575 -0.26 -22.04 -0.02
C ILE A 575 -1.56 -21.42 0.42
N TYR A 576 -2.35 -20.98 -0.54
CA TYR A 576 -3.64 -20.33 -0.35
C TYR A 576 -4.67 -20.95 -1.30
N THR A 577 -5.92 -20.99 -0.88
CA THR A 577 -6.98 -21.61 -1.67
C THR A 577 -8.25 -20.78 -1.67
N SER A 578 -8.99 -20.89 -2.77
CA SER A 578 -10.35 -20.37 -2.87
C SER A 578 -11.24 -21.38 -3.61
N ASP A 579 -12.54 -21.26 -3.42
CA ASP A 579 -13.53 -22.09 -4.09
C ASP A 579 -14.57 -21.24 -4.80
N ASP A 580 -14.48 -21.12 -6.10
CA ASP A 580 -15.51 -20.50 -6.92
C ASP A 580 -16.67 -21.48 -7.12
N THR A 581 -17.59 -21.46 -6.17
CA THR A 581 -18.77 -22.34 -6.19
C THR A 581 -19.77 -21.98 -7.30
N ILE A 582 -19.67 -20.79 -7.89
CA ILE A 582 -20.54 -20.36 -9.00
C ILE A 582 -20.10 -21.07 -10.29
N ASN A 583 -18.80 -21.09 -10.55
CA ASN A 583 -18.21 -21.70 -11.71
C ASN A 583 -17.76 -23.14 -11.46
N ASN A 584 -17.81 -23.62 -10.22
CA ASN A 584 -17.30 -24.91 -9.75
C ASN A 584 -15.82 -25.10 -10.08
N VAL A 585 -14.98 -24.17 -9.58
CA VAL A 585 -13.53 -24.20 -9.74
C VAL A 585 -12.87 -24.06 -8.38
N LEU A 586 -12.06 -25.05 -8.00
CA LEU A 586 -11.12 -24.91 -6.89
C LEU A 586 -9.85 -24.23 -7.39
N ASN A 587 -9.42 -23.20 -6.70
CA ASN A 587 -8.23 -22.45 -7.02
C ASN A 587 -7.18 -22.63 -5.94
N LEU A 588 -5.93 -22.83 -6.34
CA LEU A 588 -4.77 -22.85 -5.46
C LEU A 588 -3.77 -21.81 -5.93
N LEU A 589 -3.21 -21.09 -4.99
CA LEU A 589 -2.04 -20.26 -5.17
C LEU A 589 -0.91 -20.84 -4.33
N ILE A 590 0.21 -21.13 -4.96
CA ILE A 590 1.41 -21.68 -4.32
C ILE A 590 2.57 -20.74 -4.59
N LEU A 591 3.15 -20.20 -3.51
CA LEU A 591 4.33 -19.35 -3.54
C LEU A 591 5.53 -20.17 -3.07
N ASN A 592 6.48 -20.43 -3.97
CA ASN A 592 7.73 -21.08 -3.59
C ASN A 592 8.78 -20.00 -3.27
N ASN A 593 8.99 -19.76 -1.98
CA ASN A 593 9.96 -18.80 -1.44
C ASN A 593 11.38 -19.37 -1.33
N ASP A 594 11.60 -20.64 -1.67
CA ASP A 594 12.92 -21.27 -1.69
C ASP A 594 13.74 -20.75 -2.89
N ASP A 595 14.90 -20.20 -2.63
CA ASP A 595 15.79 -19.63 -3.64
C ASP A 595 16.74 -20.65 -4.27
N SER A 596 16.66 -21.90 -3.84
CA SER A 596 17.58 -22.96 -4.19
C SER A 596 16.92 -24.22 -4.75
N LEU A 597 15.66 -24.51 -4.34
CA LEU A 597 15.01 -25.77 -4.66
C LEU A 597 13.62 -25.57 -5.28
N ALA A 598 13.33 -26.43 -6.25
CA ALA A 598 11.98 -26.65 -6.74
C ALA A 598 11.31 -27.72 -5.86
N HIS A 599 10.00 -27.60 -5.62
CA HIS A 599 9.26 -28.51 -4.76
C HIS A 599 8.14 -29.20 -5.54
N ASN A 600 7.95 -30.52 -5.27
CA ASN A 600 6.84 -31.26 -5.84
C ASN A 600 5.59 -31.01 -4.99
N ILE A 601 4.49 -30.69 -5.67
CA ILE A 601 3.19 -30.41 -5.08
C ILE A 601 2.23 -31.51 -5.52
N GLN A 602 1.42 -31.97 -4.58
CA GLN A 602 0.31 -32.88 -4.84
C GLN A 602 -0.94 -32.35 -4.13
N PHE A 603 -2.01 -32.14 -4.88
CA PHE A 603 -3.29 -31.71 -4.37
C PHE A 603 -4.34 -32.78 -4.55
N ALA A 604 -5.02 -33.15 -3.48
CA ALA A 604 -6.12 -34.10 -3.49
C ALA A 604 -7.46 -33.38 -3.47
N ILE A 605 -8.37 -33.77 -4.37
CA ILE A 605 -9.74 -33.24 -4.41
C ILE A 605 -10.53 -33.73 -3.20
N PRO A 606 -11.26 -32.85 -2.48
CA PRO A 606 -12.10 -33.25 -1.39
C PRO A 606 -13.27 -34.15 -1.87
N CYS A 607 -13.68 -35.07 -1.04
CA CYS A 607 -14.63 -36.14 -1.37
C CYS A 607 -16.03 -35.68 -1.79
N ASP A 608 -16.44 -34.45 -1.45
CA ASP A 608 -17.71 -33.84 -1.87
C ASP A 608 -17.63 -33.26 -3.30
N ARG A 609 -16.54 -33.46 -4.00
CA ARG A 609 -16.28 -33.01 -5.35
C ARG A 609 -15.68 -34.11 -6.22
N ILE A 610 -15.95 -34.06 -7.50
CA ILE A 610 -15.31 -34.91 -8.52
C ILE A 610 -14.47 -33.98 -9.39
N GLY A 611 -13.17 -34.13 -9.33
CA GLY A 611 -12.24 -33.30 -10.12
C GLY A 611 -12.39 -33.50 -11.61
N GLY A 612 -12.17 -32.42 -12.39
CA GLY A 612 -12.11 -32.48 -13.85
C GLY A 612 -10.94 -33.33 -14.37
N VAL A 613 -10.99 -33.65 -15.62
CA VAL A 613 -9.91 -34.47 -16.29
C VAL A 613 -8.59 -33.70 -16.28
N ASP A 614 -8.67 -32.38 -16.51
CA ASP A 614 -7.53 -31.49 -16.63
C ASP A 614 -7.73 -30.29 -15.68
N ALA A 615 -6.63 -29.76 -15.17
CA ALA A 615 -6.58 -28.51 -14.43
C ALA A 615 -5.61 -27.54 -15.12
N ASP A 616 -5.91 -26.25 -15.08
CA ASP A 616 -5.07 -25.23 -15.66
C ASP A 616 -4.01 -24.78 -14.64
N LEU A 617 -2.75 -24.90 -15.05
CA LEU A 617 -1.57 -24.49 -14.27
C LEU A 617 -0.90 -23.31 -14.96
N GLU A 618 -0.68 -22.24 -14.22
CA GLU A 618 0.12 -21.10 -14.64
C GLU A 618 1.27 -20.88 -13.66
N ILE A 619 2.48 -20.64 -14.16
CA ILE A 619 3.69 -20.44 -13.34
C ILE A 619 4.41 -19.19 -13.79
N LEU A 620 4.54 -18.23 -12.90
CA LEU A 620 5.44 -17.08 -13.00
C LEU A 620 6.76 -17.44 -12.33
N SER A 621 7.85 -17.39 -13.08
CA SER A 621 9.19 -17.69 -12.60
C SER A 621 10.24 -16.82 -13.30
N GLY A 622 11.43 -16.77 -12.74
CA GLY A 622 12.51 -15.97 -13.29
C GLY A 622 13.81 -16.20 -12.54
N ASP A 623 14.82 -15.43 -12.90
CA ASP A 623 16.06 -15.33 -12.14
C ASP A 623 16.09 -14.03 -11.31
N LEU A 624 17.22 -13.74 -10.66
CA LEU A 624 17.41 -12.55 -9.84
C LEU A 624 17.66 -11.28 -10.67
N THR A 625 17.36 -11.31 -11.96
CA THR A 625 17.40 -10.15 -12.86
C THR A 625 15.99 -9.65 -13.15
N GLU A 626 15.84 -8.74 -14.12
CA GLU A 626 14.51 -8.31 -14.61
C GLU A 626 13.79 -9.36 -15.46
N LEU A 627 14.45 -10.45 -15.81
CA LEU A 627 13.88 -11.45 -16.71
C LEU A 627 12.97 -12.41 -15.93
N PHE A 628 11.74 -12.43 -16.32
CA PHE A 628 10.73 -13.37 -15.85
C PHE A 628 9.95 -13.95 -17.04
N SER A 629 9.25 -15.03 -16.79
CA SER A 629 8.33 -15.63 -17.75
C SER A 629 7.11 -16.19 -17.03
N THR A 630 5.97 -16.11 -17.70
CA THR A 630 4.75 -16.79 -17.30
C THR A 630 4.48 -17.94 -18.25
N GLU A 631 4.38 -19.15 -17.72
CA GLU A 631 4.14 -20.38 -18.50
C GLU A 631 2.79 -20.97 -18.12
N ALA A 632 1.91 -21.14 -19.11
CA ALA A 632 0.63 -21.80 -18.95
C ALA A 632 0.68 -23.24 -19.49
N SER A 633 0.10 -24.16 -18.74
CA SER A 633 0.02 -25.58 -19.09
C SER A 633 -1.23 -26.22 -18.48
N THR A 634 -1.50 -27.46 -18.84
CA THR A 634 -2.55 -28.26 -18.21
C THR A 634 -1.95 -29.48 -17.54
N ILE A 635 -2.44 -29.81 -16.35
CA ILE A 635 -2.07 -31.04 -15.64
C ILE A 635 -3.27 -31.96 -15.53
N GLN A 636 -3.00 -33.26 -15.59
CA GLN A 636 -4.04 -34.29 -15.63
C GLN A 636 -4.40 -34.78 -14.24
N ASN A 637 -5.69 -35.04 -14.04
CA ASN A 637 -6.18 -35.75 -12.89
C ASN A 637 -5.74 -37.20 -12.91
N VAL A 638 -5.11 -37.66 -11.85
CA VAL A 638 -4.73 -39.05 -11.67
C VAL A 638 -5.28 -39.54 -10.33
N SER A 639 -6.39 -40.26 -10.35
CA SER A 639 -7.04 -40.77 -9.13
C SER A 639 -7.43 -39.66 -8.14
N ASP A 640 -8.12 -38.63 -8.64
CA ASP A 640 -8.55 -37.44 -7.90
C ASP A 640 -7.40 -36.62 -7.29
N THR A 641 -6.23 -36.70 -7.90
CA THR A 641 -5.04 -35.99 -7.49
C THR A 641 -4.41 -35.25 -8.66
N TYR A 642 -3.93 -34.04 -8.42
CA TYR A 642 -3.17 -33.22 -9.36
C TYR A 642 -1.75 -33.02 -8.83
N SER A 643 -0.75 -33.18 -9.70
CA SER A 643 0.65 -33.04 -9.29
C SER A 643 1.45 -32.22 -10.28
N PHE A 644 2.31 -31.34 -9.76
CA PHE A 644 3.24 -30.54 -10.52
C PHE A 644 4.49 -30.21 -9.71
N THR A 645 5.45 -29.54 -10.32
CA THR A 645 6.65 -29.05 -9.64
C THR A 645 6.63 -27.52 -9.65
N ALA A 646 6.62 -26.89 -8.47
CA ALA A 646 6.77 -25.44 -8.30
C ALA A 646 8.28 -25.11 -8.39
N PRO A 647 8.72 -24.33 -9.41
CA PRO A 647 10.12 -23.92 -9.51
C PRO A 647 10.58 -23.11 -8.29
N MET A 648 11.88 -23.02 -8.05
CA MET A 648 12.43 -22.08 -7.09
C MET A 648 12.00 -20.66 -7.41
N LEU A 649 11.74 -19.83 -6.39
CA LEU A 649 11.29 -18.43 -6.54
C LEU A 649 10.18 -18.33 -7.60
N SER A 650 9.01 -18.86 -7.29
CA SER A 650 7.89 -18.85 -8.25
C SER A 650 6.54 -18.57 -7.59
N VAL A 651 5.64 -18.03 -8.40
CA VAL A 651 4.21 -17.95 -8.13
C VAL A 651 3.51 -18.94 -9.05
N SER A 652 2.79 -19.89 -8.49
CA SER A 652 2.06 -20.90 -9.27
C SER A 652 0.57 -20.84 -8.93
N THR A 653 -0.27 -20.84 -9.95
CA THR A 653 -1.73 -20.93 -9.79
C THR A 653 -2.25 -22.21 -10.43
N LEU A 654 -3.18 -22.88 -9.75
CA LEU A 654 -3.82 -24.09 -10.24
C LEU A 654 -5.33 -23.93 -10.15
N LYS A 655 -6.01 -24.00 -11.30
CA LYS A 655 -7.47 -23.91 -11.40
C LYS A 655 -8.03 -25.28 -11.75
N ILE A 656 -8.80 -25.85 -10.83
CA ILE A 656 -9.33 -27.21 -10.92
C ILE A 656 -10.82 -27.15 -11.11
N PRO A 657 -11.35 -27.35 -12.31
CA PRO A 657 -12.80 -27.48 -12.49
C PRO A 657 -13.28 -28.77 -11.80
N TYR A 658 -14.44 -28.70 -11.15
CA TYR A 658 -15.02 -29.84 -10.47
C TYR A 658 -16.52 -29.97 -10.73
N THR A 659 -17.08 -31.13 -10.38
CA THR A 659 -18.52 -31.36 -10.32
C THR A 659 -18.87 -31.66 -8.87
N PRO A 660 -19.85 -30.95 -8.27
CA PRO A 660 -20.30 -31.28 -6.93
C PRO A 660 -20.77 -32.75 -6.84
N SER A 661 -20.28 -33.46 -5.84
CA SER A 661 -20.66 -34.86 -5.62
C SER A 661 -21.84 -34.93 -4.68
N SER A 662 -22.81 -35.78 -5.04
CA SER A 662 -23.93 -36.10 -4.15
C SER A 662 -23.57 -37.16 -3.09
N THR A 663 -22.34 -37.70 -3.16
CA THR A 663 -21.87 -38.69 -2.18
C THR A 663 -21.59 -37.95 -0.86
N SER A 664 -22.23 -38.37 0.19
CA SER A 664 -21.98 -37.80 1.51
C SER A 664 -20.61 -38.24 1.99
N CYS A 665 -19.69 -37.28 2.19
CA CYS A 665 -18.37 -37.57 2.76
C CYS A 665 -18.47 -38.15 4.17
N ALA A 666 -19.51 -37.80 4.93
CA ALA A 666 -19.76 -38.39 6.24
C ALA A 666 -19.86 -39.93 6.15
N CYS A 667 -20.45 -40.44 5.05
CA CYS A 667 -20.57 -41.88 4.88
C CYS A 667 -19.24 -42.58 4.54
N MET A 668 -18.23 -41.83 4.12
CA MET A 668 -16.87 -42.37 3.96
C MET A 668 -16.15 -42.55 5.30
N ALA A 669 -16.58 -41.80 6.31
CA ALA A 669 -16.04 -41.91 7.68
C ALA A 669 -16.85 -42.85 8.59
N ASP A 670 -17.94 -43.42 8.10
CA ASP A 670 -18.75 -44.49 8.75
C ASP A 670 -18.13 -45.86 8.38
N TYR A 671 -17.03 -46.21 9.01
CA TYR A 671 -16.27 -47.41 8.66
C TYR A 671 -16.97 -48.71 9.05
N ASN A 672 -17.84 -48.64 10.04
CA ASN A 672 -18.62 -49.80 10.52
C ASN A 672 -20.00 -49.92 9.85
N GLU A 673 -20.37 -49.01 8.95
CA GLU A 673 -21.59 -48.96 8.15
C GLU A 673 -22.89 -49.01 9.02
N ASN A 674 -22.82 -48.41 10.21
CA ASN A 674 -23.97 -48.38 11.10
C ASN A 674 -24.92 -47.19 10.89
N GLY A 675 -24.62 -46.29 9.98
CA GLY A 675 -25.38 -45.12 9.61
C GLY A 675 -25.08 -43.88 10.44
N SER A 676 -23.95 -43.86 11.20
CA SER A 676 -23.51 -42.70 11.96
C SER A 676 -21.98 -42.70 12.14
N VAL A 677 -21.37 -41.53 12.03
CA VAL A 677 -19.96 -41.36 12.31
C VAL A 677 -19.74 -41.13 13.80
N GLU A 678 -19.17 -42.08 14.49
CA GLU A 678 -19.10 -42.09 15.94
C GLU A 678 -17.69 -42.51 16.47
N THR A 679 -17.59 -42.61 17.79
CA THR A 679 -16.31 -42.97 18.46
C THR A 679 -15.73 -44.31 17.98
N VAL A 680 -16.58 -45.24 17.51
CA VAL A 680 -16.07 -46.54 17.01
C VAL A 680 -15.29 -46.33 15.72
N ASP A 681 -15.84 -45.51 14.81
CA ASP A 681 -15.20 -45.19 13.51
C ASP A 681 -13.88 -44.43 13.75
N PHE A 682 -13.87 -43.51 14.71
CA PHE A 682 -12.65 -42.82 15.12
C PHE A 682 -11.56 -43.80 15.64
N LEU A 683 -11.95 -44.82 16.37
CA LEU A 683 -11.01 -45.85 16.82
C LEU A 683 -10.50 -46.72 15.67
N ASP A 684 -11.33 -46.95 14.65
CA ASP A 684 -10.92 -47.68 13.45
C ASP A 684 -9.90 -46.85 12.66
N LEU A 685 -10.11 -45.52 12.47
CA LEU A 685 -9.12 -44.62 11.91
C LEU A 685 -7.82 -44.61 12.70
N LEU A 686 -7.87 -44.45 14.03
CA LEU A 686 -6.67 -44.46 14.86
C LEU A 686 -5.94 -45.80 14.84
N SER A 687 -6.64 -46.89 14.56
CA SER A 687 -6.00 -48.21 14.48
C SER A 687 -5.08 -48.35 13.25
N GLU A 688 -5.32 -47.56 12.24
CA GLU A 688 -4.55 -47.49 11.00
C GLU A 688 -3.57 -46.31 10.95
N TYR A 689 -3.51 -45.46 11.99
CA TYR A 689 -2.62 -44.30 12.02
C TYR A 689 -1.16 -44.67 11.75
N GLY A 690 -0.55 -44.01 10.75
CA GLY A 690 0.78 -44.31 10.25
C GLY A 690 0.81 -45.42 9.17
N CYS A 691 -0.37 -45.85 8.66
CA CYS A 691 -0.44 -46.72 7.50
C CYS A 691 0.07 -45.94 6.25
N THR A 692 0.84 -46.61 5.38
CA THR A 692 1.42 -46.00 4.16
C THR A 692 1.18 -46.85 2.92
N SER A 693 0.33 -47.86 2.98
CA SER A 693 -0.04 -48.66 1.81
C SER A 693 -1.29 -49.52 2.09
N ASN A 694 -2.23 -49.52 1.20
CA ASN A 694 -3.54 -50.20 1.33
C ASN A 694 -4.30 -49.81 2.59
N CYS A 695 -4.29 -48.57 2.93
CA CYS A 695 -4.99 -48.00 4.06
C CYS A 695 -6.50 -48.01 3.77
N ILE A 696 -7.31 -48.44 4.74
CA ILE A 696 -8.77 -48.55 4.56
C ILE A 696 -9.46 -47.27 4.96
N THR A 697 -8.88 -46.55 5.92
CA THR A 697 -9.49 -45.34 6.52
C THR A 697 -8.86 -44.04 6.01
N ASP A 698 -8.24 -44.08 4.82
CA ASP A 698 -7.63 -42.94 4.16
C ASP A 698 -8.72 -42.03 3.57
N LEU A 699 -9.02 -40.93 4.25
CA LEU A 699 -10.12 -40.03 3.92
C LEU A 699 -9.77 -39.00 2.86
N ASN A 700 -8.49 -38.64 2.73
CA ASN A 700 -8.03 -37.72 1.72
C ASN A 700 -7.49 -38.41 0.46
N ALA A 701 -7.44 -39.75 0.47
CA ALA A 701 -6.96 -40.60 -0.61
C ALA A 701 -5.49 -40.35 -1.03
N ASP A 702 -4.65 -39.88 -0.12
CA ASP A 702 -3.22 -39.62 -0.37
C ASP A 702 -2.34 -40.85 -0.22
N GLY A 703 -2.90 -41.97 0.21
CA GLY A 703 -2.23 -43.25 0.41
C GLY A 703 -1.63 -43.44 1.80
N ASN A 704 -1.79 -42.48 2.70
CA ASN A 704 -1.28 -42.51 4.06
C ASN A 704 -2.40 -42.18 5.05
N ILE A 705 -2.29 -42.60 6.30
CA ILE A 705 -3.19 -42.16 7.37
C ILE A 705 -2.39 -41.36 8.39
N LEU A 706 -2.60 -40.04 8.36
CA LEU A 706 -1.87 -39.06 9.15
C LEU A 706 -2.84 -38.13 9.90
N VAL A 707 -2.34 -36.99 10.35
CA VAL A 707 -3.14 -36.01 11.10
C VAL A 707 -4.25 -35.41 10.21
N SER A 708 -4.00 -35.28 8.91
CA SER A 708 -4.96 -34.84 7.89
C SER A 708 -6.27 -35.65 7.95
N ASP A 709 -6.17 -36.98 7.96
CA ASP A 709 -7.34 -37.85 8.01
C ASP A 709 -8.10 -37.73 9.33
N ILE A 710 -7.37 -37.51 10.42
CA ILE A 710 -8.00 -37.25 11.73
C ILE A 710 -8.80 -35.95 11.69
N LEU A 711 -8.22 -34.89 11.14
CA LEU A 711 -8.90 -33.58 11.02
C LEU A 711 -10.14 -33.69 10.14
N ILE A 712 -10.03 -34.35 9.00
CA ILE A 712 -11.16 -34.61 8.10
C ILE A 712 -12.22 -35.46 8.80
N PHE A 713 -11.84 -36.52 9.50
CA PHE A 713 -12.77 -37.35 10.28
C PHE A 713 -13.56 -36.55 11.30
N LEU A 714 -12.88 -35.64 12.02
CA LEU A 714 -13.52 -34.83 13.08
C LEU A 714 -14.59 -33.89 12.51
N THR A 715 -14.50 -33.49 11.24
CA THR A 715 -15.56 -32.67 10.57
C THR A 715 -16.84 -33.47 10.37
N PHE A 716 -16.77 -34.82 10.29
CA PHE A 716 -17.91 -35.70 10.11
C PHE A 716 -18.43 -36.28 11.41
N PHE A 717 -17.69 -36.11 12.52
CA PHE A 717 -18.03 -36.71 13.80
C PHE A 717 -19.41 -36.30 14.31
N GLY A 718 -20.26 -37.26 14.55
CA GLY A 718 -21.69 -37.06 14.92
C GLY A 718 -22.63 -36.91 13.71
N GLY A 719 -22.13 -37.01 12.48
CA GLY A 719 -22.90 -37.03 11.26
C GLY A 719 -23.70 -38.31 11.10
N LEU A 720 -24.85 -38.24 10.43
CA LEU A 720 -25.69 -39.39 10.06
C LEU A 720 -25.45 -39.74 8.59
N CYS A 721 -25.26 -41.02 8.30
CA CYS A 721 -25.24 -41.56 6.96
C CYS A 721 -26.58 -42.14 6.60
N PRO A 722 -27.29 -41.57 5.58
CA PRO A 722 -28.64 -42.01 5.23
C PRO A 722 -28.68 -43.43 4.65
#